data_8782c40f08997d6de68e77983a305a40
#
_entry.id   8782c40f08997d6de68e77983a305a40
#
_cell.length_a   1.000
_cell.length_b   1.000
_cell.length_c   1.000
_cell.angle_alpha   90.00
_cell.angle_beta   90.00
_cell.angle_gamma   90.00
#
_symmetry.space_group_name_H-M   'P 1'
#
loop_
_entity.id
_entity.type
_entity.pdbx_description
1 polymer ?
#
loop_
_entity_poly.entity_id
_entity_poly.type
_entity_poly.pdbx_seq_one_letter_code
_entity_poly.pdbx_strand_id
1 'polypeptide(L)'
;MKIFSYISRYIVVAAVTIVAAPSLLPLAAQSIDLKGQWRFTTGSHKDYDDTITLPGSMLTNGKGNEVTIRTQWTGSLYDSSFYFNPYMEKYRRDGQCKFPFFLTPNRHYTGHARYGRTIFIPKKWKKGRIFISLERPHIETTVMVNGQRVGKDSTLSVPHVFEITQYAKPGRNNDIDIDIYNGIENVCVGQDSHSVTDQTQGNWNGIAGDIRLLLKPSVFISNVQVYPDIHDKSIRVEYEIDGAGERCTVMASAAGQKFCKLSLTRNKRGRYTTIIPLGDDIKLWDEFSPNLYCLKSVLNGDTLTTTFGMREITVKGRQMYINGRPMWVRGTVDNCCFPLTGYPPTDEKQWTEIFEKCRQYGINHVRFHSYCPPEAAFDAADKIGIYLQPEGPSWPNHGVRLKRGMTIDRYLLEETERMVREYGNHPSFCMMAAGNEPAGDWVTWCREFVDYWHATGDNRRIYCGASVGGGWAWDVNSDYHVKGGARGLEWNRSQPQSADDYYEQLLLPRNFKTKGVPDRMLASDTLADGTVRIVNNSPIIAHEQGQWCAFPDLSERNQYTGAYKAGNMDIFEDLLKTNGMASMARPFLMASGRLQTLAYKYEIERNLRTRDYSGFQLLGLNDYSGQGSAMVGLLNVFWKEKGYCDSTLFRQFCSPLVPLALFPRFVYTNSDSLCVDIEAYNACRSGLTNIQASYKIISASGKNVAAGRFDVGNVALGKDNILGIVTADLKCFAAPAKYTLVVDIMGADDEQQTITGANQWDFWVYPTEQTTPAAANAIYITDSLDTRAIEVLSKGGDVLITAAGKVTLGSDVVQHYLPIFWNTSWFKMRPPHTTGAVIDNSHPLFKQFPTDDWANINWWELLNRAQVINLCELPDYYQSPIQPIDTWHVSRKLGMLVEARCMKGRVLITTMDVTNHLSRRHVARQMRQALLAYMTSNDFQPQMSLTTETISHFFTKQAAKVDMYTKDSPDELKPKIK
;
A
#
# COMPACT_ATOMS: atom_id res chain seq x y z
N MET A 1 23.29 44.77 -6.38
CA MET A 1 23.45 45.69 -7.52
C MET A 1 22.93 44.94 -8.76
N LYS A 2 21.75 45.42 -9.23
CA LYS A 2 21.19 45.36 -10.59
C LYS A 2 21.50 44.08 -11.45
N ILE A 3 20.46 43.27 -11.88
CA ILE A 3 19.62 43.67 -13.03
C ILE A 3 18.29 42.96 -12.92
N PHE A 4 17.21 43.75 -12.90
CA PHE A 4 15.83 43.36 -13.22
C PHE A 4 15.58 43.63 -14.70
N SER A 5 14.55 42.94 -15.22
CA SER A 5 13.71 43.22 -16.39
C SER A 5 13.95 42.34 -17.60
N TYR A 6 12.95 41.58 -18.00
CA TYR A 6 11.95 41.88 -19.06
C TYR A 6 10.96 40.69 -19.20
N ILE A 7 9.77 40.85 -18.74
CA ILE A 7 8.60 40.17 -19.29
C ILE A 7 7.50 41.23 -19.43
N SER A 8 7.15 41.54 -20.67
CA SER A 8 5.95 42.31 -20.94
C SER A 8 5.35 41.91 -22.31
N ARG A 9 4.09 41.49 -22.27
CA ARG A 9 3.04 41.67 -23.27
C ARG A 9 3.11 40.83 -24.56
N TYR A 10 2.12 39.96 -24.71
CA TYR A 10 1.20 40.02 -25.86
C TYR A 10 -0.17 39.42 -25.46
N ILE A 11 -1.13 40.31 -25.16
CA ILE A 11 -2.55 40.00 -25.15
C ILE A 11 -3.03 40.28 -26.59
N VAL A 12 -3.37 39.21 -27.30
CA VAL A 12 -4.10 39.37 -28.58
C VAL A 12 -5.59 39.21 -28.27
N VAL A 13 -6.30 40.33 -28.29
CA VAL A 13 -7.77 40.37 -28.26
C VAL A 13 -8.26 40.05 -29.65
N ALA A 14 -8.77 38.82 -29.84
CA ALA A 14 -9.53 38.48 -31.03
C ALA A 14 -11.02 38.84 -30.83
N ALA A 15 -11.47 39.90 -31.45
CA ALA A 15 -12.90 40.25 -31.53
C ALA A 15 -13.62 39.26 -32.44
N VAL A 16 -14.42 38.35 -31.84
CA VAL A 16 -15.30 37.46 -32.58
C VAL A 16 -16.67 38.17 -32.73
N THR A 17 -16.99 38.49 -33.94
CA THR A 17 -18.31 39.01 -34.35
C THR A 17 -19.37 37.91 -34.13
N ILE A 18 -20.26 38.12 -33.18
CA ILE A 18 -21.39 37.24 -32.90
C ILE A 18 -22.51 37.53 -33.96
N VAL A 19 -22.71 36.58 -34.83
CA VAL A 19 -23.95 36.52 -35.63
C VAL A 19 -25.02 35.86 -34.73
N ALA A 20 -26.02 36.63 -34.35
CA ALA A 20 -27.13 36.18 -33.51
C ALA A 20 -28.02 35.20 -34.32
N ALA A 21 -27.91 33.90 -34.00
CA ALA A 21 -28.94 32.93 -34.27
C ALA A 21 -30.02 33.02 -33.16
N PRO A 22 -31.32 32.76 -33.42
CA PRO A 22 -32.35 32.92 -32.42
C PRO A 22 -32.13 32.01 -31.23
N SER A 23 -32.05 32.63 -30.08
CA SER A 23 -31.76 32.00 -28.78
C SER A 23 -32.93 31.09 -28.36
N LEU A 24 -32.84 29.81 -28.65
CA LEU A 24 -33.34 28.78 -27.76
C LEU A 24 -32.34 28.72 -26.58
N LEU A 25 -32.60 29.50 -25.53
CA LEU A 25 -31.88 29.37 -24.28
C LEU A 25 -32.05 27.91 -23.82
N PRO A 26 -30.99 27.11 -23.77
CA PRO A 26 -31.10 25.78 -23.21
C PRO A 26 -31.58 25.91 -21.77
N LEU A 27 -32.54 25.07 -21.37
CA LEU A 27 -32.80 24.83 -19.96
C LEU A 27 -31.52 24.12 -19.42
N ALA A 28 -30.52 24.91 -19.12
CA ALA A 28 -29.34 24.37 -18.43
C ALA A 28 -29.84 23.53 -17.25
N ALA A 29 -29.31 22.35 -17.05
CA ALA A 29 -29.65 21.50 -15.91
C ALA A 29 -29.62 22.38 -14.66
N GLN A 30 -30.82 22.71 -14.16
CA GLN A 30 -30.91 23.60 -13.01
C GLN A 30 -30.65 22.74 -11.77
N SER A 31 -29.66 23.11 -11.01
CA SER A 31 -29.39 22.51 -9.73
C SER A 31 -29.52 23.50 -8.57
N ILE A 32 -29.87 23.01 -7.41
CA ILE A 32 -29.80 23.74 -6.14
C ILE A 32 -28.80 23.02 -5.29
N ASP A 33 -27.72 23.72 -4.92
CA ASP A 33 -26.74 23.23 -3.97
C ASP A 33 -27.34 23.24 -2.57
N LEU A 34 -27.23 22.11 -1.85
CA LEU A 34 -27.75 21.94 -0.51
C LEU A 34 -26.65 21.92 0.57
N LYS A 35 -25.44 22.37 0.23
CA LYS A 35 -24.35 22.55 1.22
C LYS A 35 -24.73 23.56 2.30
N GLY A 36 -24.24 23.36 3.51
CA GLY A 36 -24.38 24.27 4.64
C GLY A 36 -25.01 23.64 5.86
N GLN A 37 -25.73 24.43 6.65
CA GLN A 37 -26.31 23.99 7.90
C GLN A 37 -27.59 23.19 7.70
N TRP A 38 -27.67 22.05 8.39
CA TRP A 38 -28.83 21.16 8.47
C TRP A 38 -29.26 21.00 9.91
N ARG A 39 -30.57 20.89 10.16
CA ARG A 39 -31.11 20.42 11.45
C ARG A 39 -30.66 18.97 11.64
N PHE A 40 -30.35 18.58 12.85
CA PHE A 40 -29.76 17.29 13.14
C PHE A 40 -30.34 16.67 14.41
N THR A 41 -30.50 15.36 14.44
CA THR A 41 -30.78 14.57 15.65
C THR A 41 -30.31 13.12 15.45
N THR A 42 -30.15 12.38 16.55
CA THR A 42 -29.73 10.98 16.56
C THR A 42 -30.82 10.07 17.16
N GLY A 43 -30.78 8.80 16.81
CA GLY A 43 -31.69 7.78 17.32
C GLY A 43 -33.13 7.96 16.86
N SER A 44 -34.08 7.58 17.68
CA SER A 44 -35.52 7.60 17.38
C SER A 44 -36.23 8.91 17.74
N HIS A 45 -35.48 9.97 18.07
CA HIS A 45 -36.07 11.26 18.39
C HIS A 45 -36.86 11.83 17.21
N LYS A 46 -38.07 12.32 17.46
CA LYS A 46 -38.93 12.90 16.42
C LYS A 46 -38.52 14.31 16.06
N ASP A 47 -38.06 15.08 17.03
CA ASP A 47 -37.70 16.49 16.88
C ASP A 47 -36.20 16.65 16.68
N TYR A 48 -35.81 17.68 15.94
CA TYR A 48 -34.42 18.07 15.76
C TYR A 48 -33.97 18.91 16.96
N ASP A 49 -32.90 18.52 17.60
CA ASP A 49 -32.35 19.15 18.82
C ASP A 49 -31.00 19.81 18.62
N ASP A 50 -30.40 19.66 17.41
CA ASP A 50 -29.07 20.18 17.09
C ASP A 50 -28.96 20.58 15.62
N THR A 51 -27.77 21.01 15.22
CA THR A 51 -27.41 21.32 13.81
C THR A 51 -26.09 20.68 13.40
N ILE A 52 -25.91 20.45 12.11
CA ILE A 52 -24.71 19.87 11.51
C ILE A 52 -24.41 20.52 10.17
N THR A 53 -23.13 20.63 9.81
CA THR A 53 -22.69 21.12 8.50
C THR A 53 -22.51 19.95 7.54
N LEU A 54 -23.18 20.00 6.38
CA LEU A 54 -23.01 19.05 5.28
C LEU A 54 -22.55 19.79 4.01
N PRO A 55 -21.71 19.18 3.15
CA PRO A 55 -21.11 17.85 3.27
C PRO A 55 -20.22 17.69 4.50
N GLY A 56 -20.17 16.45 5.00
CA GLY A 56 -19.40 16.08 6.17
C GLY A 56 -20.02 14.90 6.91
N SER A 57 -19.39 14.49 7.99
CA SER A 57 -19.88 13.43 8.86
C SER A 57 -20.11 13.95 10.28
N MET A 58 -20.72 13.10 11.11
CA MET A 58 -20.79 13.35 12.55
C MET A 58 -19.40 13.55 13.15
N LEU A 59 -18.41 12.76 12.71
CA LEU A 59 -17.02 12.87 13.17
C LEU A 59 -16.41 14.24 12.87
N THR A 60 -16.54 14.72 11.62
CA THR A 60 -15.97 16.02 11.20
C THR A 60 -16.69 17.21 11.84
N ASN A 61 -17.89 16.99 12.35
CA ASN A 61 -18.67 17.98 13.10
C ASN A 61 -18.57 17.80 14.64
N GLY A 62 -17.70 16.92 15.13
CA GLY A 62 -17.52 16.66 16.56
C GLY A 62 -18.72 16.01 17.25
N LYS A 63 -19.61 15.36 16.49
CA LYS A 63 -20.84 14.70 16.97
C LYS A 63 -20.59 13.22 17.24
N GLY A 64 -21.40 12.64 18.10
CA GLY A 64 -21.36 11.23 18.51
C GLY A 64 -20.97 11.04 19.97
N ASN A 65 -20.85 9.79 20.37
CA ASN A 65 -20.52 9.40 21.74
C ASN A 65 -19.03 9.56 22.03
N GLU A 66 -18.71 9.74 23.29
CA GLU A 66 -17.34 9.68 23.76
C GLU A 66 -16.77 8.26 23.56
N VAL A 67 -15.50 8.18 23.14
CA VAL A 67 -14.81 6.91 22.99
C VAL A 67 -14.35 6.41 24.36
N THR A 68 -14.79 5.21 24.71
CA THR A 68 -14.47 4.53 25.97
C THR A 68 -14.04 3.11 25.72
N ILE A 69 -13.60 2.40 26.75
CA ILE A 69 -13.32 0.95 26.68
C ILE A 69 -14.56 0.10 26.35
N ARG A 70 -15.77 0.69 26.42
CA ARG A 70 -17.04 0.02 26.12
C ARG A 70 -17.56 0.33 24.72
N THR A 71 -16.84 1.14 23.95
CA THR A 71 -17.22 1.48 22.58
C THR A 71 -17.38 0.19 21.76
N GLN A 72 -18.54 0.06 21.12
CA GLN A 72 -18.83 -1.07 20.22
C GLN A 72 -18.34 -0.72 18.82
N TRP A 73 -17.24 -1.32 18.42
CA TRP A 73 -16.65 -1.12 17.10
C TRP A 73 -17.38 -1.92 16.04
N THR A 74 -17.40 -1.44 14.81
CA THR A 74 -17.97 -2.15 13.65
C THR A 74 -17.12 -3.36 13.30
N GLY A 75 -15.80 -3.19 13.26
CA GLY A 75 -14.86 -4.29 13.13
C GLY A 75 -14.73 -5.10 14.41
N SER A 76 -14.23 -6.31 14.32
CA SER A 76 -13.95 -7.17 15.49
C SER A 76 -12.66 -6.79 16.21
N LEU A 77 -12.49 -5.49 16.47
CA LEU A 77 -11.27 -4.94 17.06
C LEU A 77 -11.25 -5.12 18.57
N TYR A 78 -11.13 -6.34 19.01
CA TYR A 78 -10.90 -6.64 20.40
C TYR A 78 -9.47 -7.13 20.62
N ASP A 79 -8.66 -6.31 21.29
CA ASP A 79 -7.34 -6.69 21.75
C ASP A 79 -7.34 -6.91 23.27
N SER A 80 -7.34 -8.16 23.66
CA SER A 80 -7.28 -8.55 25.07
C SER A 80 -6.02 -8.04 25.77
N SER A 81 -4.88 -7.89 25.08
CA SER A 81 -3.69 -7.36 25.69
C SER A 81 -3.88 -5.91 26.15
N PHE A 82 -4.64 -5.13 25.40
CA PHE A 82 -5.01 -3.79 25.83
C PHE A 82 -5.96 -3.81 27.03
N TYR A 83 -6.94 -4.70 27.03
CA TYR A 83 -7.99 -4.72 28.07
C TYR A 83 -7.52 -5.32 29.40
N PHE A 84 -6.62 -6.29 29.37
CA PHE A 84 -6.21 -7.05 30.57
C PHE A 84 -4.76 -6.82 31.01
N ASN A 85 -3.91 -6.22 30.18
CA ASN A 85 -2.55 -5.91 30.57
C ASN A 85 -2.55 -4.75 31.60
N PRO A 86 -2.03 -4.96 32.83
CA PRO A 86 -1.95 -3.91 33.85
C PRO A 86 -1.18 -2.68 33.40
N TYR A 87 -0.17 -2.84 32.57
CA TYR A 87 0.62 -1.74 32.02
C TYR A 87 -0.25 -0.75 31.21
N MET A 88 -1.30 -1.23 30.54
CA MET A 88 -2.22 -0.42 29.73
C MET A 88 -3.35 0.24 30.54
N GLU A 89 -3.44 0.01 31.87
CA GLU A 89 -4.51 0.55 32.71
C GLU A 89 -4.62 2.06 32.64
N LYS A 90 -3.48 2.78 32.60
CA LYS A 90 -3.44 4.24 32.49
C LYS A 90 -4.07 4.78 31.20
N TYR A 91 -4.17 3.96 30.13
CA TYR A 91 -4.76 4.34 28.84
C TYR A 91 -6.21 3.92 28.68
N ARG A 92 -6.81 3.28 29.69
CA ARG A 92 -8.20 2.82 29.69
C ARG A 92 -9.16 3.73 30.46
N ARG A 93 -8.68 4.84 30.97
CA ARG A 93 -9.48 5.78 31.76
C ARG A 93 -10.46 6.52 30.88
N ASP A 94 -11.71 6.67 31.35
CA ASP A 94 -12.74 7.41 30.64
C ASP A 94 -12.27 8.83 30.29
N GLY A 95 -12.58 9.29 29.09
CA GLY A 95 -12.13 10.57 28.55
C GLY A 95 -10.65 10.62 28.12
N GLN A 96 -9.87 9.55 28.34
CA GLN A 96 -8.44 9.47 28.00
C GLN A 96 -8.06 8.15 27.33
N CYS A 97 -9.04 7.41 26.82
CA CYS A 97 -8.79 6.15 26.12
C CYS A 97 -7.83 6.34 24.94
N LYS A 98 -6.77 5.51 24.91
CA LYS A 98 -5.81 5.44 23.81
C LYS A 98 -5.60 3.98 23.47
N PHE A 99 -5.77 3.63 22.20
CA PHE A 99 -5.63 2.26 21.74
C PHE A 99 -4.29 2.07 21.02
N PRO A 100 -3.56 0.98 21.29
CA PRO A 100 -2.25 0.75 20.67
C PRO A 100 -2.31 0.26 19.21
N PHE A 101 -3.47 -0.22 18.74
CA PHE A 101 -3.56 -0.98 17.50
C PHE A 101 -4.34 -0.29 16.37
N PHE A 102 -4.96 0.84 16.63
CA PHE A 102 -5.67 1.60 15.60
C PHE A 102 -5.83 3.07 16.00
N LEU A 103 -6.14 3.90 15.03
CA LEU A 103 -6.41 5.30 15.25
C LEU A 103 -7.68 5.46 16.08
N THR A 104 -7.61 6.30 17.10
CA THR A 104 -8.76 6.58 17.95
C THR A 104 -9.56 7.75 17.35
N PRO A 105 -10.82 7.54 16.94
CA PRO A 105 -11.67 8.65 16.51
C PRO A 105 -11.98 9.59 17.67
N ASN A 106 -12.21 10.87 17.37
CA ASN A 106 -12.61 11.85 18.37
C ASN A 106 -13.96 11.53 19.00
N ARG A 107 -14.85 10.94 18.22
CA ARG A 107 -16.20 10.50 18.62
C ARG A 107 -16.52 9.19 17.89
N HIS A 108 -17.48 8.45 18.42
CA HIS A 108 -17.97 7.23 17.76
C HIS A 108 -19.51 7.21 17.79
N TYR A 109 -20.10 6.76 16.67
CA TYR A 109 -21.54 6.60 16.59
C TYR A 109 -21.94 5.50 15.62
N THR A 110 -22.78 4.59 16.06
CA THR A 110 -23.48 3.63 15.19
C THR A 110 -24.97 3.70 15.49
N GLY A 111 -25.77 3.88 14.45
CA GLY A 111 -27.24 4.02 14.60
C GLY A 111 -27.84 4.96 13.56
N HIS A 112 -29.09 5.31 13.78
CA HIS A 112 -29.82 6.24 12.95
C HIS A 112 -29.47 7.71 13.29
N ALA A 113 -29.21 8.51 12.26
CA ALA A 113 -29.07 9.96 12.37
C ALA A 113 -29.93 10.63 11.29
N ARG A 114 -30.67 11.69 11.70
CA ARG A 114 -31.59 12.40 10.82
C ARG A 114 -31.08 13.81 10.55
N TYR A 115 -31.16 14.17 9.28
CA TYR A 115 -30.71 15.44 8.71
C TYR A 115 -31.89 16.13 8.05
N GLY A 116 -32.33 17.29 8.53
CA GLY A 116 -33.50 17.99 8.05
C GLY A 116 -33.18 19.37 7.50
N ARG A 117 -33.78 19.72 6.36
CA ARG A 117 -33.65 21.06 5.78
C ARG A 117 -34.90 21.50 5.06
N THR A 118 -35.29 22.77 5.26
CA THR A 118 -36.39 23.41 4.52
C THR A 118 -35.82 24.16 3.33
N ILE A 119 -36.31 23.87 2.11
CA ILE A 119 -35.76 24.37 0.86
C ILE A 119 -36.86 24.91 -0.02
N PHE A 120 -36.69 26.13 -0.54
CA PHE A 120 -37.58 26.68 -1.53
C PHE A 120 -37.27 26.08 -2.89
N ILE A 121 -38.26 25.40 -3.50
CA ILE A 121 -38.17 24.87 -4.86
C ILE A 121 -38.86 25.84 -5.82
N PRO A 122 -38.17 26.40 -6.85
CA PRO A 122 -38.75 27.38 -7.74
C PRO A 122 -39.98 26.88 -8.50
N LYS A 123 -41.00 27.73 -8.67
CA LYS A 123 -42.27 27.39 -9.36
C LYS A 123 -42.08 26.86 -10.77
N LYS A 124 -41.03 27.34 -11.48
CA LYS A 124 -40.65 26.89 -12.84
C LYS A 124 -40.28 25.41 -12.91
N TRP A 125 -39.88 24.80 -11.79
CA TRP A 125 -39.50 23.37 -11.70
C TRP A 125 -40.70 22.41 -11.78
N LYS A 126 -41.92 22.92 -11.72
CA LYS A 126 -43.15 22.13 -11.93
C LYS A 126 -43.25 21.45 -13.31
N LYS A 127 -42.47 21.91 -14.29
CA LYS A 127 -42.52 21.41 -15.67
C LYS A 127 -41.52 20.24 -15.92
N GLY A 128 -40.71 19.84 -14.91
CA GLY A 128 -39.70 18.81 -15.05
C GLY A 128 -39.78 17.76 -13.95
N ARG A 129 -38.86 16.87 -13.99
CA ARG A 129 -38.62 15.85 -12.94
C ARG A 129 -37.55 16.35 -11.97
N ILE A 130 -37.78 16.16 -10.69
CA ILE A 130 -36.91 16.67 -9.61
C ILE A 130 -36.28 15.48 -8.91
N PHE A 131 -34.95 15.53 -8.79
CA PHE A 131 -34.16 14.51 -8.12
C PHE A 131 -33.38 15.14 -6.97
N ILE A 132 -33.16 14.37 -5.91
CA ILE A 132 -32.14 14.64 -4.90
C ILE A 132 -30.99 13.66 -5.12
N SER A 133 -29.77 14.18 -5.18
CA SER A 133 -28.54 13.41 -5.30
C SER A 133 -27.68 13.64 -4.07
N LEU A 134 -27.24 12.56 -3.47
CA LEU A 134 -26.41 12.52 -2.26
C LEU A 134 -25.13 11.76 -2.60
N GLU A 135 -24.00 12.44 -2.62
CA GLU A 135 -22.71 11.80 -2.87
C GLU A 135 -22.14 11.24 -1.58
N ARG A 136 -21.89 9.93 -1.58
CA ARG A 136 -21.29 9.22 -0.44
C ARG A 136 -22.01 9.43 0.90
N PRO A 137 -23.31 9.18 1.00
CA PRO A 137 -23.92 8.93 2.30
C PRO A 137 -23.44 7.58 2.82
N HIS A 138 -23.36 7.41 4.15
CA HIS A 138 -22.80 6.19 4.72
C HIS A 138 -23.63 5.69 5.92
N ILE A 139 -24.41 4.62 5.78
CA ILE A 139 -24.47 3.59 4.73
C ILE A 139 -25.86 3.60 4.08
N GLU A 140 -26.88 3.26 4.83
CA GLU A 140 -28.26 3.15 4.39
C GLU A 140 -28.98 4.49 4.52
N THR A 141 -29.54 4.97 3.44
CA THR A 141 -30.22 6.24 3.38
C THR A 141 -31.71 6.06 3.12
N THR A 142 -32.56 6.71 3.92
CA THR A 142 -33.98 6.87 3.66
C THR A 142 -34.29 8.35 3.48
N VAL A 143 -34.91 8.72 2.35
CA VAL A 143 -35.31 10.10 2.05
C VAL A 143 -36.80 10.26 2.25
N MET A 144 -37.17 11.36 2.93
CA MET A 144 -38.56 11.83 3.08
C MET A 144 -38.68 13.26 2.57
N VAL A 145 -39.76 13.59 1.92
CA VAL A 145 -40.07 14.95 1.46
C VAL A 145 -41.49 15.33 1.88
N ASN A 146 -41.60 16.45 2.58
CA ASN A 146 -42.88 16.91 3.14
C ASN A 146 -43.60 15.85 3.99
N GLY A 147 -42.85 15.07 4.75
CA GLY A 147 -43.34 13.98 5.63
C GLY A 147 -43.70 12.68 4.91
N GLN A 148 -43.48 12.59 3.61
CA GLN A 148 -43.73 11.36 2.82
C GLN A 148 -42.45 10.66 2.47
N ARG A 149 -42.40 9.34 2.68
CA ARG A 149 -41.23 8.52 2.33
C ARG A 149 -41.09 8.41 0.80
N VAL A 150 -39.93 8.78 0.29
CA VAL A 150 -39.56 8.70 -1.15
C VAL A 150 -38.98 7.35 -1.48
N GLY A 151 -37.93 6.95 -0.77
CA GLY A 151 -37.19 5.72 -1.07
C GLY A 151 -36.09 5.44 -0.06
N LYS A 152 -35.37 4.35 -0.32
CA LYS A 152 -34.24 3.86 0.45
C LYS A 152 -33.16 3.35 -0.51
N ASP A 153 -31.91 3.60 -0.21
CA ASP A 153 -30.73 3.05 -0.89
C ASP A 153 -29.62 2.71 0.13
N SER A 154 -28.72 1.78 -0.24
CA SER A 154 -27.65 1.31 0.63
C SER A 154 -26.36 1.00 -0.16
N THR A 155 -26.19 1.59 -1.33
CA THR A 155 -24.94 1.43 -2.08
C THR A 155 -23.77 2.07 -1.33
N LEU A 156 -22.62 1.38 -1.31
CA LEU A 156 -21.38 1.90 -0.74
C LEU A 156 -20.48 2.59 -1.77
N SER A 157 -20.80 2.42 -3.06
CA SER A 157 -19.87 2.72 -4.15
C SER A 157 -20.22 3.96 -4.95
N VAL A 158 -21.50 4.31 -5.07
CA VAL A 158 -21.98 5.38 -5.95
C VAL A 158 -22.93 6.34 -5.22
N PRO A 159 -23.27 7.53 -5.80
CA PRO A 159 -24.25 8.43 -5.19
C PRO A 159 -25.64 7.80 -5.04
N HIS A 160 -26.34 8.16 -3.96
CA HIS A 160 -27.74 7.82 -3.77
C HIS A 160 -28.62 8.86 -4.47
N VAL A 161 -29.43 8.44 -5.43
CA VAL A 161 -30.27 9.35 -6.23
C VAL A 161 -31.73 8.95 -6.11
N PHE A 162 -32.58 9.91 -5.72
CA PHE A 162 -34.02 9.68 -5.53
C PHE A 162 -34.84 10.69 -6.33
N GLU A 163 -35.86 10.20 -7.05
CA GLU A 163 -36.82 11.08 -7.69
C GLU A 163 -37.87 11.55 -6.68
N ILE A 164 -37.96 12.86 -6.49
CA ILE A 164 -38.86 13.49 -5.55
C ILE A 164 -40.02 14.24 -6.21
N THR A 165 -40.19 14.13 -7.54
CA THR A 165 -41.16 14.89 -8.34
C THR A 165 -42.56 14.90 -7.75
N GLN A 166 -43.09 13.75 -7.37
CA GLN A 166 -44.46 13.64 -6.86
C GLN A 166 -44.62 14.11 -5.39
N TYR A 167 -43.54 14.24 -4.65
CA TYR A 167 -43.52 14.66 -3.24
C TYR A 167 -43.21 16.15 -3.08
N ALA A 168 -42.50 16.73 -4.04
CA ALA A 168 -42.11 18.12 -4.03
C ALA A 168 -43.28 19.06 -4.40
N LYS A 169 -43.27 20.27 -3.78
CA LYS A 169 -44.25 21.33 -4.02
C LYS A 169 -43.55 22.57 -4.62
N PRO A 170 -43.28 22.60 -5.96
CA PRO A 170 -42.66 23.75 -6.61
C PRO A 170 -43.40 25.04 -6.41
N GLY A 171 -42.69 26.13 -6.07
CA GLY A 171 -43.23 27.45 -5.72
C GLY A 171 -43.44 27.62 -4.22
N ARG A 172 -43.02 26.65 -3.38
CA ARG A 172 -43.14 26.67 -1.95
C ARG A 172 -41.88 26.14 -1.27
N ASN A 173 -41.79 26.34 0.04
CA ASN A 173 -40.84 25.64 0.89
C ASN A 173 -41.23 24.17 0.97
N ASN A 174 -40.20 23.31 0.96
CA ASN A 174 -40.33 21.85 1.08
C ASN A 174 -39.40 21.41 2.20
N ASP A 175 -39.90 20.54 3.06
CA ASP A 175 -39.10 19.90 4.09
C ASP A 175 -38.49 18.62 3.54
N ILE A 176 -37.18 18.54 3.56
CA ILE A 176 -36.40 17.37 3.16
C ILE A 176 -35.80 16.81 4.41
N ASP A 177 -36.10 15.55 4.73
CA ASP A 177 -35.53 14.79 5.81
C ASP A 177 -34.79 13.57 5.25
N ILE A 178 -33.55 13.39 5.70
CA ILE A 178 -32.69 12.29 5.30
C ILE A 178 -32.35 11.53 6.60
N ASP A 179 -32.73 10.26 6.66
CA ASP A 179 -32.32 9.34 7.73
C ASP A 179 -31.19 8.47 7.22
N ILE A 180 -30.06 8.44 7.92
CA ILE A 180 -28.91 7.61 7.61
C ILE A 180 -28.65 6.64 8.74
N TYR A 181 -28.59 5.35 8.40
CA TYR A 181 -28.20 4.27 9.30
C TYR A 181 -26.85 3.70 8.89
N ASN A 182 -25.89 3.72 9.81
CA ASN A 182 -24.52 3.24 9.55
C ASN A 182 -24.18 1.88 10.20
N GLY A 183 -25.19 1.07 10.59
CA GLY A 183 -25.00 -0.35 10.90
C GLY A 183 -24.72 -1.14 9.63
N ILE A 184 -23.93 -2.22 9.73
CA ILE A 184 -23.44 -3.00 8.58
C ILE A 184 -24.25 -4.26 8.29
N GLU A 185 -25.18 -4.62 9.15
CA GLU A 185 -25.95 -5.86 9.07
C GLU A 185 -26.84 -5.99 7.82
N ASN A 186 -27.26 -4.86 7.25
CA ASN A 186 -28.11 -4.85 6.05
C ASN A 186 -27.32 -4.97 4.76
N VAL A 187 -26.05 -4.56 4.73
CA VAL A 187 -25.18 -4.64 3.55
C VAL A 187 -24.35 -5.91 3.49
N CYS A 188 -24.05 -6.53 4.64
CA CYS A 188 -23.45 -7.86 4.75
C CYS A 188 -22.15 -8.04 3.97
N VAL A 189 -21.27 -7.01 3.97
CA VAL A 189 -20.02 -7.01 3.19
C VAL A 189 -18.81 -7.57 3.93
N GLY A 190 -18.98 -7.92 5.20
CA GLY A 190 -17.89 -8.27 6.11
C GLY A 190 -17.43 -7.06 6.93
N GLN A 191 -17.26 -7.29 8.22
CA GLN A 191 -16.89 -6.24 9.18
C GLN A 191 -15.48 -5.66 8.97
N ASP A 192 -14.61 -6.38 8.28
CA ASP A 192 -13.24 -5.96 7.98
C ASP A 192 -13.14 -5.22 6.63
N SER A 193 -14.21 -5.19 5.81
CA SER A 193 -14.22 -4.44 4.55
C SER A 193 -13.85 -2.97 4.78
N HIS A 194 -12.91 -2.46 3.98
CA HIS A 194 -12.45 -1.08 4.10
C HIS A 194 -13.54 -0.04 3.75
N SER A 195 -14.65 -0.50 3.18
CA SER A 195 -15.82 0.36 2.99
C SER A 195 -16.54 0.71 4.29
N VAL A 196 -16.39 -0.09 5.36
CA VAL A 196 -17.21 0.03 6.57
C VAL A 196 -16.44 -0.10 7.87
N THR A 197 -15.18 -0.58 7.85
CA THR A 197 -14.45 -0.93 9.06
C THR A 197 -13.91 0.27 9.82
N ASP A 198 -13.97 0.23 11.13
CA ASP A 198 -13.32 1.20 12.02
C ASP A 198 -11.79 1.12 11.98
N GLN A 199 -11.23 0.08 11.36
CA GLN A 199 -9.78 -0.13 11.30
C GLN A 199 -9.08 0.84 10.35
N THR A 200 -9.80 1.37 9.35
CA THR A 200 -9.23 2.24 8.33
C THR A 200 -9.88 3.60 8.31
N GLN A 201 -11.13 3.68 7.85
CA GLN A 201 -11.83 4.95 7.73
C GLN A 201 -12.74 5.26 8.92
N GLY A 202 -13.03 4.31 9.76
CA GLY A 202 -14.10 4.43 10.75
C GLY A 202 -15.48 4.26 10.13
N ASN A 203 -16.42 3.79 10.93
CA ASN A 203 -17.82 3.73 10.55
C ASN A 203 -18.49 5.07 10.86
N TRP A 204 -18.40 6.01 9.93
CA TRP A 204 -18.95 7.34 10.07
C TRP A 204 -20.43 7.42 9.68
N ASN A 205 -21.14 8.47 10.12
CA ASN A 205 -22.51 8.76 9.69
C ASN A 205 -22.56 10.19 9.13
N GLY A 206 -23.13 10.36 7.95
CA GLY A 206 -23.19 11.64 7.24
C GLY A 206 -23.20 11.52 5.72
N ILE A 207 -22.93 12.62 5.04
CA ILE A 207 -22.84 12.70 3.57
C ILE A 207 -21.53 13.42 3.23
N ALA A 208 -20.56 12.69 2.69
CA ALA A 208 -19.19 13.20 2.52
C ALA A 208 -19.01 14.14 1.34
N GLY A 209 -19.80 13.95 0.27
CA GLY A 209 -19.70 14.71 -0.99
C GLY A 209 -20.88 15.61 -1.26
N ASP A 210 -21.10 15.90 -2.52
CA ASP A 210 -22.12 16.84 -2.99
C ASP A 210 -23.55 16.44 -2.62
N ILE A 211 -24.36 17.43 -2.27
CA ILE A 211 -25.79 17.29 -2.00
C ILE A 211 -26.53 18.28 -2.87
N ARG A 212 -27.33 17.81 -3.83
CA ARG A 212 -27.98 18.66 -4.82
C ARG A 212 -29.42 18.26 -5.10
N LEU A 213 -30.28 19.26 -5.33
CA LEU A 213 -31.51 19.05 -6.10
C LEU A 213 -31.21 19.29 -7.59
N LEU A 214 -31.69 18.39 -8.42
CA LEU A 214 -31.51 18.44 -9.88
C LEU A 214 -32.88 18.52 -10.55
N LEU A 215 -33.02 19.46 -11.51
CA LEU A 215 -34.16 19.51 -12.40
C LEU A 215 -33.78 18.86 -13.71
N LYS A 216 -34.56 17.85 -14.12
CA LYS A 216 -34.45 17.21 -15.44
C LYS A 216 -35.72 17.42 -16.24
N PRO A 217 -35.66 17.51 -17.60
CA PRO A 217 -36.85 17.46 -18.47
C PRO A 217 -37.66 16.18 -18.23
N SER A 218 -38.89 16.11 -18.72
CA SER A 218 -39.70 14.89 -18.67
C SER A 218 -39.06 13.72 -19.45
N VAL A 219 -38.33 14.04 -20.50
CA VAL A 219 -37.53 13.11 -21.30
C VAL A 219 -36.09 13.62 -21.28
N PHE A 220 -35.17 12.82 -20.68
CA PHE A 220 -33.79 13.22 -20.52
C PHE A 220 -32.86 11.99 -20.62
N ILE A 221 -31.56 12.23 -20.84
CA ILE A 221 -30.53 11.20 -20.85
C ILE A 221 -30.16 10.90 -19.38
N SER A 222 -30.49 9.70 -18.92
CA SER A 222 -30.20 9.26 -17.54
C SER A 222 -28.84 8.61 -17.41
N ASN A 223 -28.29 8.01 -18.47
CA ASN A 223 -26.92 7.48 -18.49
C ASN A 223 -26.37 7.41 -19.91
N VAL A 224 -25.05 7.55 -20.04
CA VAL A 224 -24.31 7.37 -21.29
C VAL A 224 -23.15 6.44 -21.03
N GLN A 225 -23.01 5.40 -21.85
CA GLN A 225 -21.85 4.54 -21.85
C GLN A 225 -21.11 4.68 -23.18
N VAL A 226 -19.82 4.99 -23.10
CA VAL A 226 -18.93 5.15 -24.27
C VAL A 226 -17.99 3.96 -24.32
N TYR A 227 -17.97 3.27 -25.46
CA TYR A 227 -17.10 2.12 -25.74
C TYR A 227 -16.14 2.50 -26.88
N PRO A 228 -14.90 2.85 -26.58
CA PRO A 228 -13.90 3.18 -27.58
C PRO A 228 -13.54 1.97 -28.45
N ASP A 229 -13.34 2.23 -29.73
CA ASP A 229 -12.72 1.31 -30.69
C ASP A 229 -11.52 2.01 -31.32
N ILE A 230 -10.32 1.58 -30.95
CA ILE A 230 -9.07 2.21 -31.41
C ILE A 230 -8.71 1.80 -32.85
N HIS A 231 -9.23 0.66 -33.33
CA HIS A 231 -8.95 0.14 -34.66
C HIS A 231 -9.82 0.85 -35.72
N ASP A 232 -11.12 0.97 -35.42
CA ASP A 232 -12.08 1.69 -36.27
C ASP A 232 -12.11 3.22 -36.01
N LYS A 233 -11.27 3.70 -35.06
CA LYS A 233 -11.16 5.10 -34.65
C LYS A 233 -12.54 5.72 -34.39
N SER A 234 -13.36 4.99 -33.66
CA SER A 234 -14.74 5.30 -33.40
C SER A 234 -15.13 5.06 -31.94
N ILE A 235 -16.28 5.55 -31.53
CA ILE A 235 -16.92 5.20 -30.29
C ILE A 235 -18.29 4.62 -30.54
N ARG A 236 -18.59 3.49 -29.92
CA ARG A 236 -19.96 3.00 -29.76
C ARG A 236 -20.54 3.65 -28.52
N VAL A 237 -21.67 4.32 -28.67
CA VAL A 237 -22.35 5.03 -27.57
C VAL A 237 -23.67 4.35 -27.27
N GLU A 238 -23.92 4.03 -26.01
CA GLU A 238 -25.19 3.54 -25.50
C GLU A 238 -25.83 4.59 -24.60
N TYR A 239 -27.05 5.00 -24.92
CA TYR A 239 -27.82 5.93 -24.10
C TYR A 239 -28.94 5.19 -23.36
N GLU A 240 -29.13 5.53 -22.11
CA GLU A 240 -30.35 5.29 -21.35
C GLU A 240 -31.12 6.62 -21.34
N ILE A 241 -32.35 6.61 -21.82
CA ILE A 241 -33.17 7.83 -21.96
C ILE A 241 -34.50 7.58 -21.28
N ASP A 242 -34.70 8.25 -20.15
CA ASP A 242 -35.95 8.20 -19.41
C ASP A 242 -37.05 8.98 -20.10
N GLY A 243 -38.25 8.41 -20.08
CA GLY A 243 -39.44 9.01 -20.66
C GLY A 243 -39.51 8.99 -22.20
N ALA A 244 -38.50 8.46 -22.90
CA ALA A 244 -38.50 8.35 -24.36
C ALA A 244 -39.26 7.12 -24.86
N GLY A 245 -39.85 7.25 -26.09
CA GLY A 245 -40.51 6.15 -26.79
C GLY A 245 -39.53 5.24 -27.54
N GLU A 246 -40.00 4.52 -28.54
CA GLU A 246 -39.19 3.60 -29.34
C GLU A 246 -38.08 4.31 -30.13
N ARG A 247 -38.34 5.55 -30.55
CA ARG A 247 -37.40 6.39 -31.31
C ARG A 247 -37.14 7.70 -30.59
N CYS A 248 -35.89 8.13 -30.64
CA CYS A 248 -35.44 9.39 -30.06
C CYS A 248 -34.38 10.06 -30.93
N THR A 249 -34.27 11.36 -30.83
CA THR A 249 -33.25 12.16 -31.54
C THR A 249 -32.34 12.84 -30.50
N VAL A 250 -31.07 12.58 -30.56
CA VAL A 250 -30.03 13.19 -29.72
C VAL A 250 -29.11 14.02 -30.61
N MET A 251 -28.76 15.23 -30.20
CA MET A 251 -27.69 16.01 -30.83
C MET A 251 -26.39 15.66 -30.09
N ALA A 252 -25.39 15.20 -30.81
CA ALA A 252 -24.11 14.82 -30.19
C ALA A 252 -22.91 15.46 -30.88
N SER A 253 -21.87 15.75 -30.08
CA SER A 253 -20.57 16.21 -30.53
C SER A 253 -19.50 15.44 -29.73
N ALA A 254 -18.65 14.70 -30.44
CA ALA A 254 -17.55 13.96 -29.83
C ALA A 254 -16.20 14.57 -30.24
N ALA A 255 -15.21 14.55 -29.36
CA ALA A 255 -13.82 14.98 -29.61
C ALA A 255 -13.73 16.40 -30.29
N GLY A 256 -14.61 17.32 -29.94
CA GLY A 256 -14.63 18.68 -30.50
C GLY A 256 -15.22 18.81 -31.91
N GLN A 257 -15.75 17.72 -32.49
CA GLN A 257 -16.43 17.76 -33.79
C GLN A 257 -17.68 18.60 -33.75
N LYS A 258 -18.22 18.94 -34.95
CA LYS A 258 -19.52 19.64 -35.06
C LYS A 258 -20.64 18.74 -34.53
N PHE A 259 -21.68 19.36 -33.94
CA PHE A 259 -22.86 18.64 -33.51
C PHE A 259 -23.52 17.92 -34.68
N CYS A 260 -23.79 16.65 -34.55
CA CYS A 260 -24.55 15.83 -35.49
C CYS A 260 -25.90 15.40 -34.89
N LYS A 261 -26.88 15.18 -35.73
CA LYS A 261 -28.20 14.69 -35.35
C LYS A 261 -28.20 13.17 -35.41
N LEU A 262 -28.38 12.52 -34.26
CA LEU A 262 -28.46 11.07 -34.13
C LEU A 262 -29.93 10.65 -34.02
N SER A 263 -30.42 9.90 -35.00
CA SER A 263 -31.76 9.29 -34.95
C SER A 263 -31.62 7.87 -34.38
N LEU A 264 -32.08 7.66 -33.17
CA LEU A 264 -31.83 6.45 -32.39
C LEU A 264 -33.10 5.62 -32.24
N THR A 265 -32.97 4.31 -32.31
CA THR A 265 -34.04 3.35 -32.05
C THR A 265 -33.69 2.51 -30.82
N ARG A 266 -34.68 2.25 -29.97
CA ARG A 266 -34.54 1.50 -28.75
C ARG A 266 -34.30 0.02 -29.08
N ASN A 267 -33.23 -0.57 -28.53
CA ASN A 267 -32.90 -1.97 -28.72
C ASN A 267 -33.67 -2.88 -27.70
N LYS A 268 -33.53 -4.21 -27.84
CA LYS A 268 -34.23 -5.19 -26.98
C LYS A 268 -33.82 -5.06 -25.49
N ARG A 269 -32.68 -4.46 -25.19
CA ARG A 269 -32.21 -4.20 -23.82
C ARG A 269 -32.70 -2.85 -23.26
N GLY A 270 -33.57 -2.14 -24.00
CA GLY A 270 -34.11 -0.85 -23.58
C GLY A 270 -33.17 0.33 -23.79
N ARG A 271 -32.05 0.16 -24.45
CA ARG A 271 -31.01 1.18 -24.71
C ARG A 271 -31.06 1.67 -26.15
N TYR A 272 -30.51 2.85 -26.38
CA TYR A 272 -30.37 3.45 -27.73
C TYR A 272 -28.86 3.45 -28.06
N THR A 273 -28.50 2.82 -29.17
CA THR A 273 -27.10 2.60 -29.52
C THR A 273 -26.75 3.27 -30.83
N THR A 274 -25.58 3.87 -30.94
CA THR A 274 -25.02 4.44 -32.16
C THR A 274 -23.51 4.29 -32.20
N ILE A 275 -22.92 4.47 -33.38
CA ILE A 275 -21.47 4.55 -33.57
C ILE A 275 -21.13 5.95 -34.07
N ILE A 276 -20.13 6.59 -33.50
CA ILE A 276 -19.65 7.92 -33.90
C ILE A 276 -18.18 7.79 -34.31
N PRO A 277 -17.83 7.98 -35.59
CA PRO A 277 -16.43 8.00 -36.01
C PRO A 277 -15.74 9.27 -35.49
N LEU A 278 -14.52 9.17 -35.08
CA LEU A 278 -13.73 10.27 -34.49
C LEU A 278 -12.69 10.85 -35.47
N GLY A 279 -12.35 10.12 -36.55
CA GLY A 279 -11.33 10.53 -37.53
C GLY A 279 -9.94 10.04 -37.20
N ASP A 280 -9.00 10.35 -38.10
CA ASP A 280 -7.65 9.77 -38.08
C ASP A 280 -6.72 10.37 -37.02
N ASP A 281 -6.98 11.59 -36.55
CA ASP A 281 -6.09 12.35 -35.67
C ASP A 281 -6.28 12.02 -34.16
N ILE A 282 -6.96 10.92 -33.83
CA ILE A 282 -7.18 10.53 -32.43
C ILE A 282 -5.89 10.11 -31.79
N LYS A 283 -5.69 10.53 -30.54
CA LYS A 283 -4.60 10.12 -29.66
C LYS A 283 -5.11 9.13 -28.61
N LEU A 284 -4.33 8.12 -28.36
CA LEU A 284 -4.69 7.10 -27.38
C LEU A 284 -4.41 7.58 -25.95
N TRP A 285 -5.08 6.96 -24.99
CA TRP A 285 -4.88 7.19 -23.57
C TRP A 285 -4.06 6.05 -22.97
N ASP A 286 -2.97 6.37 -22.28
CA ASP A 286 -2.20 5.48 -21.41
C ASP A 286 -1.43 6.27 -20.35
N GLU A 287 -0.58 5.59 -19.55
CA GLU A 287 0.25 6.21 -18.51
C GLU A 287 1.24 7.25 -19.02
N PHE A 288 1.63 7.21 -20.30
CA PHE A 288 2.57 8.13 -20.92
C PHE A 288 1.89 9.27 -21.65
N SER A 289 0.67 9.05 -22.10
CA SER A 289 -0.11 9.99 -22.89
C SER A 289 -1.59 9.96 -22.49
N PRO A 290 -1.97 10.59 -21.37
CA PRO A 290 -3.33 10.53 -20.85
C PRO A 290 -4.29 11.47 -21.59
N ASN A 291 -4.49 11.21 -22.89
CA ASN A 291 -5.34 12.04 -23.75
C ASN A 291 -6.83 11.77 -23.48
N LEU A 292 -7.58 12.83 -23.22
CA LEU A 292 -9.00 12.78 -22.90
C LEU A 292 -9.83 13.49 -23.96
N TYR A 293 -11.02 12.95 -24.20
CA TYR A 293 -12.04 13.48 -25.08
C TYR A 293 -13.35 13.68 -24.36
N CYS A 294 -14.21 14.53 -24.91
CA CYS A 294 -15.55 14.78 -24.40
C CYS A 294 -16.60 14.40 -25.44
N LEU A 295 -17.63 13.69 -25.03
CA LEU A 295 -18.88 13.51 -25.74
C LEU A 295 -19.93 14.45 -25.14
N LYS A 296 -20.40 15.44 -25.90
CA LYS A 296 -21.52 16.28 -25.50
C LYS A 296 -22.80 15.77 -26.16
N SER A 297 -23.80 15.45 -25.38
CA SER A 297 -25.08 14.92 -25.81
C SER A 297 -26.20 15.85 -25.36
N VAL A 298 -27.02 16.32 -26.29
CA VAL A 298 -28.11 17.27 -26.02
C VAL A 298 -29.44 16.64 -26.37
N LEU A 299 -30.35 16.62 -25.41
CA LEU A 299 -31.74 16.18 -25.59
C LEU A 299 -32.70 17.13 -24.88
N ASN A 300 -33.68 17.69 -25.61
CA ASN A 300 -34.67 18.59 -25.04
C ASN A 300 -34.11 19.81 -24.28
N GLY A 301 -32.93 20.28 -24.69
CA GLY A 301 -32.25 21.39 -24.03
C GLY A 301 -31.41 20.99 -22.79
N ASP A 302 -31.48 19.75 -22.33
CA ASP A 302 -30.56 19.19 -21.31
C ASP A 302 -29.28 18.74 -22.02
N THR A 303 -28.12 19.06 -21.44
CA THR A 303 -26.80 18.70 -21.97
C THR A 303 -26.08 17.83 -20.98
N LEU A 304 -25.67 16.65 -21.41
CA LEU A 304 -24.79 15.78 -20.68
C LEU A 304 -23.41 15.76 -21.33
N THR A 305 -22.38 16.00 -20.56
CA THR A 305 -20.97 15.90 -20.99
C THR A 305 -20.36 14.67 -20.37
N THR A 306 -19.80 13.79 -21.18
CA THR A 306 -19.15 12.55 -20.76
C THR A 306 -17.70 12.58 -21.20
N THR A 307 -16.77 12.51 -20.26
CA THR A 307 -15.34 12.38 -20.54
C THR A 307 -15.01 10.91 -20.84
N PHE A 308 -14.09 10.68 -21.77
CA PHE A 308 -13.60 9.34 -22.11
C PHE A 308 -12.17 9.40 -22.68
N GLY A 309 -11.47 8.28 -22.70
CA GLY A 309 -10.19 8.11 -23.38
C GLY A 309 -10.28 7.04 -24.45
N MET A 310 -9.53 7.20 -25.54
CA MET A 310 -9.40 6.18 -26.58
C MET A 310 -8.34 5.17 -26.15
N ARG A 311 -8.75 4.00 -25.71
CA ARG A 311 -7.84 2.92 -25.30
C ARG A 311 -8.49 1.55 -25.44
N GLU A 312 -7.62 0.55 -25.57
CA GLU A 312 -7.96 -0.86 -25.48
C GLU A 312 -7.08 -1.53 -24.41
N ILE A 313 -7.65 -2.38 -23.57
CA ILE A 313 -6.92 -3.26 -22.65
C ILE A 313 -7.24 -4.71 -22.98
N THR A 314 -6.21 -5.55 -23.14
CA THR A 314 -6.37 -6.96 -23.53
C THR A 314 -5.38 -7.84 -22.77
N VAL A 315 -5.64 -9.15 -22.80
CA VAL A 315 -4.78 -10.17 -22.22
C VAL A 315 -4.47 -11.22 -23.29
N LYS A 316 -3.19 -11.57 -23.45
CA LYS A 316 -2.74 -12.67 -24.30
C LYS A 316 -1.77 -13.55 -23.52
N GLY A 317 -2.20 -14.77 -23.21
CA GLY A 317 -1.41 -15.65 -22.34
C GLY A 317 -1.16 -15.00 -20.98
N ARG A 318 0.09 -14.93 -20.56
CA ARG A 318 0.50 -14.35 -19.26
C ARG A 318 0.83 -12.86 -19.30
N GLN A 319 0.48 -12.15 -20.39
CA GLN A 319 0.81 -10.76 -20.57
C GLN A 319 -0.43 -9.89 -20.76
N MET A 320 -0.50 -8.78 -20.02
CA MET A 320 -1.46 -7.69 -20.23
C MET A 320 -0.95 -6.74 -21.31
N TYR A 321 -1.88 -6.13 -22.05
CA TYR A 321 -1.59 -5.16 -23.10
C TYR A 321 -2.48 -3.94 -22.94
N ILE A 322 -1.91 -2.75 -23.17
CA ILE A 322 -2.63 -1.49 -23.34
C ILE A 322 -2.32 -0.95 -24.74
N ASN A 323 -3.35 -0.70 -25.54
CA ASN A 323 -3.21 -0.20 -26.92
C ASN A 323 -2.25 -1.07 -27.78
N GLY A 324 -2.27 -2.39 -27.59
CA GLY A 324 -1.38 -3.34 -28.27
C GLY A 324 0.05 -3.40 -27.72
N ARG A 325 0.42 -2.54 -26.77
CA ARG A 325 1.72 -2.52 -26.09
C ARG A 325 1.68 -3.38 -24.82
N PRO A 326 2.70 -4.20 -24.52
CA PRO A 326 2.80 -4.89 -23.25
C PRO A 326 2.71 -3.91 -22.07
N MET A 327 1.93 -4.27 -21.06
CA MET A 327 1.69 -3.45 -19.87
C MET A 327 2.17 -4.19 -18.63
N TRP A 328 2.93 -3.52 -17.78
CA TRP A 328 3.34 -4.01 -16.46
C TRP A 328 2.89 -3.02 -15.39
N VAL A 329 2.25 -3.51 -14.34
CA VAL A 329 1.81 -2.68 -13.24
C VAL A 329 2.91 -2.57 -12.17
N ARG A 330 3.19 -1.35 -11.79
CA ARG A 330 3.96 -0.98 -10.59
C ARG A 330 2.96 -0.35 -9.65
N GLY A 331 2.34 -1.17 -8.82
CA GLY A 331 1.14 -0.78 -8.08
C GLY A 331 1.35 -0.53 -6.61
N THR A 332 0.41 0.20 -6.05
CA THR A 332 0.18 0.29 -4.61
C THR A 332 -1.28 0.01 -4.30
N VAL A 333 -1.56 -0.37 -3.06
CA VAL A 333 -2.93 -0.47 -2.52
C VAL A 333 -3.27 0.82 -1.78
N ASP A 334 -4.46 1.35 -2.01
CA ASP A 334 -5.09 2.33 -1.14
C ASP A 334 -6.01 1.58 -0.16
N ASN A 335 -5.72 1.73 1.12
CA ASN A 335 -6.39 1.05 2.21
C ASN A 335 -7.51 1.88 2.85
N CYS A 336 -8.00 2.93 2.18
CA CYS A 336 -9.07 3.80 2.66
C CYS A 336 -8.78 4.44 4.04
N CYS A 337 -7.55 4.88 4.26
CA CYS A 337 -7.14 5.46 5.54
C CYS A 337 -6.93 6.98 5.44
N PHE A 338 -7.93 7.75 5.86
CA PHE A 338 -7.95 9.21 5.78
C PHE A 338 -8.22 9.83 7.17
N PRO A 339 -7.19 9.99 8.03
CA PRO A 339 -7.38 10.36 9.44
C PRO A 339 -7.98 11.74 9.69
N LEU A 340 -7.87 12.66 8.74
CA LEU A 340 -8.40 14.01 8.89
C LEU A 340 -9.93 14.05 8.82
N THR A 341 -10.52 13.20 8.02
CA THR A 341 -11.97 13.16 7.75
C THR A 341 -12.65 11.90 8.27
N GLY A 342 -11.95 10.77 8.23
CA GLY A 342 -12.51 9.44 8.47
C GLY A 342 -13.19 8.86 7.22
N TYR A 343 -13.06 9.50 6.05
CA TYR A 343 -13.59 9.04 4.77
C TYR A 343 -12.74 9.54 3.59
N PRO A 344 -12.80 8.89 2.40
CA PRO A 344 -12.04 9.29 1.23
C PRO A 344 -12.39 10.71 0.75
N PRO A 345 -11.41 11.48 0.25
CA PRO A 345 -11.66 12.80 -0.33
C PRO A 345 -12.66 12.74 -1.48
N THR A 346 -13.55 13.73 -1.56
CA THR A 346 -14.51 13.90 -2.66
C THR A 346 -14.12 15.04 -3.60
N ASP A 347 -12.94 15.61 -3.46
CA ASP A 347 -12.40 16.63 -4.36
C ASP A 347 -11.21 16.10 -5.17
N GLU A 348 -11.16 16.50 -6.43
CA GLU A 348 -10.16 16.08 -7.40
C GLU A 348 -8.74 16.51 -7.02
N LYS A 349 -8.58 17.64 -6.34
CA LYS A 349 -7.25 18.19 -6.01
C LYS A 349 -6.50 17.26 -5.07
N GLN A 350 -7.15 16.75 -4.02
CA GLN A 350 -6.50 15.82 -3.09
C GLN A 350 -6.10 14.52 -3.77
N TRP A 351 -6.93 13.98 -4.66
CA TRP A 351 -6.57 12.79 -5.42
C TRP A 351 -5.46 13.05 -6.43
N THR A 352 -5.43 14.25 -7.03
CA THR A 352 -4.30 14.67 -7.89
C THR A 352 -2.99 14.65 -7.09
N GLU A 353 -2.97 15.22 -5.89
CA GLU A 353 -1.78 15.22 -5.01
C GLU A 353 -1.33 13.78 -4.66
N ILE A 354 -2.28 12.87 -4.38
CA ILE A 354 -1.99 11.45 -4.11
C ILE A 354 -1.39 10.76 -5.35
N PHE A 355 -1.99 10.92 -6.51
CA PHE A 355 -1.54 10.23 -7.72
C PHE A 355 -0.25 10.83 -8.31
N GLU A 356 -0.04 12.14 -8.18
CA GLU A 356 1.25 12.75 -8.48
C GLU A 356 2.36 12.21 -7.57
N LYS A 357 2.06 11.99 -6.28
CA LYS A 357 2.99 11.33 -5.37
C LYS A 357 3.27 9.89 -5.81
N CYS A 358 2.28 9.13 -6.22
CA CYS A 358 2.44 7.79 -6.81
C CYS A 358 3.39 7.84 -8.02
N ARG A 359 3.14 8.72 -8.99
CA ARG A 359 4.01 8.89 -10.17
C ARG A 359 5.44 9.30 -9.80
N GLN A 360 5.59 10.18 -8.82
CA GLN A 360 6.89 10.60 -8.30
C GLN A 360 7.72 9.39 -7.83
N TYR A 361 7.08 8.38 -7.26
CA TYR A 361 7.69 7.12 -6.82
C TYR A 361 7.69 6.01 -7.89
N GLY A 362 7.33 6.32 -9.15
CA GLY A 362 7.34 5.35 -10.25
C GLY A 362 6.13 4.41 -10.28
N ILE A 363 5.15 4.62 -9.44
CA ILE A 363 3.89 3.86 -9.39
C ILE A 363 2.98 4.34 -10.54
N ASN A 364 2.37 3.39 -11.26
CA ASN A 364 1.43 3.63 -12.35
C ASN A 364 0.05 3.01 -12.12
N HIS A 365 -0.16 2.36 -10.97
CA HIS A 365 -1.37 1.61 -10.70
C HIS A 365 -1.77 1.73 -9.23
N VAL A 366 -3.09 1.89 -8.98
CA VAL A 366 -3.67 1.88 -7.63
C VAL A 366 -4.83 0.89 -7.56
N ARG A 367 -4.73 -0.04 -6.61
CA ARG A 367 -5.80 -0.92 -6.21
C ARG A 367 -6.50 -0.35 -4.98
N PHE A 368 -7.83 -0.31 -4.98
CA PHE A 368 -8.64 0.12 -3.84
C PHE A 368 -9.16 -1.09 -3.09
N HIS A 369 -8.55 -1.36 -1.93
CA HIS A 369 -8.81 -2.58 -1.17
C HIS A 369 -10.22 -2.59 -0.59
N SER A 370 -11.06 -3.49 -1.13
CA SER A 370 -12.45 -3.71 -0.72
C SER A 370 -13.32 -2.42 -0.67
N TYR A 371 -13.05 -1.47 -1.56
CA TYR A 371 -13.91 -0.31 -1.76
C TYR A 371 -13.77 0.31 -3.16
N CYS A 372 -14.73 1.13 -3.53
CA CYS A 372 -14.69 1.95 -4.74
C CYS A 372 -14.46 3.42 -4.34
N PRO A 373 -13.46 4.13 -4.91
CA PRO A 373 -13.22 5.52 -4.58
C PRO A 373 -14.31 6.45 -5.15
N PRO A 374 -14.42 7.72 -4.72
CA PRO A 374 -15.28 8.73 -5.34
C PRO A 374 -14.90 9.04 -6.78
N GLU A 375 -15.84 9.64 -7.56
CA GLU A 375 -15.61 10.08 -8.95
C GLU A 375 -14.35 10.94 -9.09
N ALA A 376 -14.09 11.80 -8.11
CA ALA A 376 -12.90 12.67 -8.05
C ALA A 376 -11.57 11.92 -8.19
N ALA A 377 -11.50 10.66 -7.71
CA ALA A 377 -10.31 9.82 -7.89
C ALA A 377 -10.15 9.37 -9.34
N PHE A 378 -11.25 9.00 -10.00
CA PHE A 378 -11.21 8.62 -11.41
C PHE A 378 -10.85 9.82 -12.29
N ASP A 379 -11.42 11.01 -12.02
CA ASP A 379 -11.10 12.26 -12.74
C ASP A 379 -9.61 12.61 -12.65
N ALA A 380 -9.03 12.51 -11.46
CA ALA A 380 -7.61 12.75 -11.25
C ALA A 380 -6.74 11.70 -11.95
N ALA A 381 -7.09 10.42 -11.85
CA ALA A 381 -6.35 9.33 -12.47
C ALA A 381 -6.39 9.40 -14.00
N ASP A 382 -7.54 9.78 -14.59
CA ASP A 382 -7.70 9.99 -16.02
C ASP A 382 -6.74 11.04 -16.57
N LYS A 383 -6.56 12.14 -15.83
CA LYS A 383 -5.69 13.26 -16.22
C LYS A 383 -4.21 12.96 -16.03
N ILE A 384 -3.88 12.14 -15.03
CA ILE A 384 -2.49 11.81 -14.68
C ILE A 384 -2.00 10.58 -15.45
N GLY A 385 -2.88 9.66 -15.83
CA GLY A 385 -2.52 8.40 -16.48
C GLY A 385 -2.20 7.29 -15.47
N ILE A 386 -3.02 7.15 -14.42
CA ILE A 386 -2.91 6.06 -13.45
C ILE A 386 -3.96 5.00 -13.75
N TYR A 387 -3.56 3.73 -13.77
CA TYR A 387 -4.47 2.60 -13.93
C TYR A 387 -5.13 2.25 -12.60
N LEU A 388 -6.45 2.21 -12.56
CA LEU A 388 -7.21 1.93 -11.34
C LEU A 388 -7.82 0.53 -11.35
N GLN A 389 -7.78 -0.10 -10.16
CA GLN A 389 -8.51 -1.31 -9.82
C GLN A 389 -9.38 -1.06 -8.59
N PRO A 390 -10.56 -0.47 -8.73
CA PRO A 390 -11.54 -0.51 -7.65
C PRO A 390 -12.03 -1.94 -7.43
N GLU A 391 -12.34 -2.25 -6.18
CA GLU A 391 -12.90 -3.54 -5.78
C GLU A 391 -14.35 -3.37 -5.33
N GLY A 392 -15.14 -4.43 -5.46
CA GLY A 392 -16.40 -4.54 -4.77
C GLY A 392 -16.19 -4.41 -3.25
N PRO A 393 -17.16 -3.85 -2.51
CA PRO A 393 -16.98 -3.49 -1.11
C PRO A 393 -17.02 -4.72 -0.18
N SER A 394 -16.14 -5.70 -0.39
CA SER A 394 -16.14 -6.95 0.35
C SER A 394 -14.75 -7.42 0.76
N TRP A 395 -14.62 -7.66 2.05
CA TRP A 395 -13.54 -8.45 2.65
C TRP A 395 -14.17 -9.36 3.72
N PRO A 396 -14.61 -10.57 3.35
CA PRO A 396 -15.44 -11.41 4.20
C PRO A 396 -14.63 -12.27 5.19
N ASN A 397 -13.53 -11.77 5.69
CA ASN A 397 -12.61 -12.50 6.56
C ASN A 397 -13.31 -13.11 7.80
N HIS A 398 -14.35 -12.45 8.32
CA HIS A 398 -15.12 -12.91 9.46
C HIS A 398 -16.64 -12.93 9.17
N GLY A 399 -17.26 -14.07 9.31
CA GLY A 399 -18.70 -14.21 9.35
C GLY A 399 -19.44 -14.22 8.02
N VAL A 400 -18.91 -13.63 6.97
CA VAL A 400 -19.54 -13.55 5.64
C VAL A 400 -18.96 -14.61 4.72
N ARG A 401 -19.82 -15.31 3.96
CA ARG A 401 -19.40 -16.40 3.08
C ARG A 401 -20.20 -16.40 1.79
N LEU A 402 -19.48 -16.34 0.65
CA LEU A 402 -20.08 -16.43 -0.68
C LEU A 402 -20.70 -17.79 -0.93
N LYS A 403 -21.82 -17.84 -1.67
CA LYS A 403 -22.58 -19.07 -2.00
C LYS A 403 -23.02 -19.87 -0.79
N ARG A 404 -23.37 -19.20 0.31
CA ARG A 404 -23.93 -19.82 1.52
C ARG A 404 -25.32 -19.30 1.87
N GLY A 405 -26.04 -18.73 0.88
CA GLY A 405 -27.39 -18.18 1.05
C GLY A 405 -27.42 -16.82 1.76
N MET A 406 -26.28 -16.14 1.86
CA MET A 406 -26.20 -14.78 2.40
C MET A 406 -26.47 -13.74 1.31
N THR A 407 -26.93 -12.56 1.71
CA THR A 407 -27.27 -11.46 0.79
C THR A 407 -26.06 -10.93 0.01
N ILE A 408 -24.84 -11.17 0.49
CA ILE A 408 -23.61 -10.71 -0.13
C ILE A 408 -23.49 -11.09 -1.61
N ASP A 409 -23.93 -12.28 -2.00
CA ASP A 409 -23.79 -12.79 -3.36
C ASP A 409 -24.43 -11.86 -4.39
N ARG A 410 -25.65 -11.39 -4.09
CA ARG A 410 -26.39 -10.46 -4.94
C ARG A 410 -25.92 -9.03 -4.76
N TYR A 411 -25.75 -8.60 -3.51
CA TYR A 411 -25.34 -7.24 -3.19
C TYR A 411 -24.02 -6.86 -3.87
N LEU A 412 -23.04 -7.76 -3.82
CA LEU A 412 -21.72 -7.51 -4.39
C LEU A 412 -21.75 -7.39 -5.93
N LEU A 413 -22.60 -8.20 -6.59
CA LEU A 413 -22.79 -8.08 -8.04
C LEU A 413 -23.48 -6.74 -8.39
N GLU A 414 -24.58 -6.40 -7.70
CA GLU A 414 -25.30 -5.13 -7.89
C GLU A 414 -24.41 -3.91 -7.65
N GLU A 415 -23.52 -3.96 -6.63
CA GLU A 415 -22.55 -2.88 -6.38
C GLU A 415 -21.58 -2.69 -7.55
N THR A 416 -21.04 -3.78 -8.11
CA THR A 416 -20.14 -3.68 -9.26
C THR A 416 -20.85 -3.22 -10.54
N GLU A 417 -22.13 -3.60 -10.73
CA GLU A 417 -22.96 -3.06 -11.82
C GLU A 417 -23.14 -1.54 -11.69
N ARG A 418 -23.40 -1.05 -10.47
CA ARG A 418 -23.53 0.38 -10.19
C ARG A 418 -22.20 1.10 -10.42
N MET A 419 -21.06 0.54 -10.00
CA MET A 419 -19.73 1.08 -10.25
C MET A 419 -19.47 1.25 -11.76
N VAL A 420 -19.74 0.23 -12.55
CA VAL A 420 -19.54 0.26 -14.01
C VAL A 420 -20.51 1.23 -14.69
N ARG A 421 -21.74 1.30 -14.21
CA ARG A 421 -22.73 2.25 -14.72
C ARG A 421 -22.33 3.71 -14.45
N GLU A 422 -21.80 4.00 -13.29
CA GLU A 422 -21.42 5.36 -12.89
C GLU A 422 -20.05 5.75 -13.44
N TYR A 423 -19.03 4.92 -13.23
CA TYR A 423 -17.64 5.24 -13.52
C TYR A 423 -17.06 4.55 -14.77
N GLY A 424 -17.88 3.77 -15.49
CA GLY A 424 -17.41 2.93 -16.60
C GLY A 424 -16.78 3.67 -17.77
N ASN A 425 -16.99 4.97 -17.91
CA ASN A 425 -16.43 5.79 -19.00
C ASN A 425 -15.01 6.29 -18.72
N HIS A 426 -14.56 6.24 -17.44
CA HIS A 426 -13.21 6.67 -17.10
C HIS A 426 -12.16 5.73 -17.69
N PRO A 427 -11.23 6.24 -18.51
CA PRO A 427 -10.20 5.38 -19.10
C PRO A 427 -9.25 4.81 -18.06
N SER A 428 -9.09 5.44 -16.90
CA SER A 428 -8.31 4.92 -15.77
C SER A 428 -8.93 3.65 -15.15
N PHE A 429 -10.24 3.45 -15.24
CA PHE A 429 -10.94 2.25 -14.76
C PHE A 429 -10.65 1.05 -15.66
N CYS A 430 -9.43 0.54 -15.58
CA CYS A 430 -8.91 -0.53 -16.44
C CYS A 430 -9.17 -1.93 -15.90
N MET A 431 -9.28 -2.08 -14.59
CA MET A 431 -9.26 -3.35 -13.89
C MET A 431 -10.34 -3.37 -12.81
N MET A 432 -10.96 -4.51 -12.56
CA MET A 432 -11.97 -4.67 -11.51
C MET A 432 -11.86 -6.04 -10.86
N ALA A 433 -11.98 -6.09 -9.54
CA ALA A 433 -12.13 -7.32 -8.77
C ALA A 433 -13.40 -7.27 -7.90
N ALA A 434 -13.95 -8.44 -7.57
CA ALA A 434 -15.14 -8.50 -6.73
C ALA A 434 -14.88 -8.12 -5.26
N GLY A 435 -13.64 -8.28 -4.80
CA GLY A 435 -13.24 -7.93 -3.43
C GLY A 435 -11.92 -8.56 -3.04
N ASN A 436 -11.61 -8.49 -1.74
CA ASN A 436 -10.40 -9.03 -1.14
C ASN A 436 -10.69 -10.30 -0.34
N GLU A 437 -9.80 -11.28 -0.41
CA GLU A 437 -9.72 -12.50 0.42
C GLU A 437 -11.09 -13.10 0.76
N PRO A 438 -11.81 -13.63 -0.23
CA PRO A 438 -13.17 -14.13 -0.06
C PRO A 438 -13.22 -15.43 0.75
N ALA A 439 -14.38 -15.72 1.34
CA ALA A 439 -14.65 -16.96 2.07
C ALA A 439 -15.89 -17.66 1.53
N GLY A 440 -16.14 -18.90 1.94
CA GLY A 440 -17.24 -19.72 1.45
C GLY A 440 -16.89 -20.51 0.20
N ASP A 441 -17.84 -20.73 -0.72
CA ASP A 441 -17.61 -21.32 -2.04
C ASP A 441 -17.26 -20.23 -3.06
N TRP A 442 -16.23 -19.47 -2.71
CA TRP A 442 -15.84 -18.27 -3.43
C TRP A 442 -15.24 -18.55 -4.81
N VAL A 443 -14.59 -19.70 -5.01
CA VAL A 443 -14.01 -20.06 -6.31
C VAL A 443 -15.11 -20.18 -7.36
N THR A 444 -16.23 -20.83 -7.02
CA THR A 444 -17.39 -20.95 -7.89
C THR A 444 -18.06 -19.59 -8.12
N TRP A 445 -18.22 -18.79 -7.05
CA TRP A 445 -18.84 -17.48 -7.16
C TRP A 445 -18.01 -16.52 -8.02
N CYS A 446 -16.70 -16.46 -7.80
CA CYS A 446 -15.81 -15.60 -8.58
C CYS A 446 -15.79 -15.96 -10.07
N ARG A 447 -15.85 -17.27 -10.39
CA ARG A 447 -16.00 -17.71 -11.78
C ARG A 447 -17.28 -17.18 -12.40
N GLU A 448 -18.42 -17.32 -11.72
CA GLU A 448 -19.71 -16.83 -12.21
C GLU A 448 -19.73 -15.31 -12.33
N PHE A 449 -19.05 -14.60 -11.42
CA PHE A 449 -18.87 -13.16 -11.48
C PHE A 449 -18.10 -12.72 -12.73
N VAL A 450 -16.99 -13.35 -13.05
CA VAL A 450 -16.20 -13.04 -14.24
C VAL A 450 -16.96 -13.41 -15.52
N ASP A 451 -17.60 -14.57 -15.55
CA ASP A 451 -18.44 -15.00 -16.67
C ASP A 451 -19.60 -14.01 -16.92
N TYR A 452 -20.22 -13.50 -15.86
CA TYR A 452 -21.26 -12.47 -15.95
C TYR A 452 -20.73 -11.23 -16.66
N TRP A 453 -19.58 -10.69 -16.22
CA TRP A 453 -19.02 -9.49 -16.84
C TRP A 453 -18.61 -9.70 -18.29
N HIS A 454 -18.04 -10.84 -18.64
CA HIS A 454 -17.76 -11.19 -20.05
C HIS A 454 -19.05 -11.24 -20.88
N ALA A 455 -20.12 -11.81 -20.33
CA ALA A 455 -21.40 -11.88 -21.03
C ALA A 455 -22.08 -10.52 -21.26
N THR A 456 -21.72 -9.46 -20.51
CA THR A 456 -22.19 -8.10 -20.76
C THR A 456 -21.62 -7.52 -22.05
N GLY A 457 -20.45 -8.00 -22.49
CA GLY A 457 -19.70 -7.49 -23.62
C GLY A 457 -19.00 -6.16 -23.34
N ASP A 458 -18.82 -5.79 -22.06
CA ASP A 458 -18.02 -4.63 -21.67
C ASP A 458 -16.53 -4.98 -21.70
N ASN A 459 -15.87 -4.57 -22.77
CA ASN A 459 -14.45 -4.82 -23.02
C ASN A 459 -13.54 -3.64 -22.64
N ARG A 460 -14.07 -2.65 -21.92
CA ARG A 460 -13.30 -1.47 -21.48
C ARG A 460 -12.34 -1.80 -20.34
N ARG A 461 -12.47 -2.95 -19.70
CA ARG A 461 -11.65 -3.40 -18.58
C ARG A 461 -11.46 -4.90 -18.56
N ILE A 462 -10.51 -5.35 -17.75
CA ILE A 462 -10.27 -6.75 -17.45
C ILE A 462 -10.74 -7.08 -16.03
N TYR A 463 -11.13 -8.33 -15.80
CA TYR A 463 -11.83 -8.77 -14.60
C TYR A 463 -11.06 -9.82 -13.82
N CYS A 464 -11.05 -9.68 -12.50
CA CYS A 464 -10.50 -10.65 -11.56
C CYS A 464 -11.60 -11.04 -10.55
N GLY A 465 -11.68 -12.31 -10.20
CA GLY A 465 -12.64 -12.77 -9.22
C GLY A 465 -12.37 -12.20 -7.83
N ALA A 466 -11.13 -12.29 -7.38
CA ALA A 466 -10.73 -11.70 -6.09
C ALA A 466 -9.21 -11.54 -5.98
N SER A 467 -8.78 -10.58 -5.14
CA SER A 467 -7.39 -10.42 -4.73
C SER A 467 -7.10 -11.32 -3.54
N VAL A 468 -6.10 -12.22 -3.63
CA VAL A 468 -5.89 -13.28 -2.63
C VAL A 468 -4.42 -13.50 -2.28
N GLY A 469 -4.17 -13.98 -1.07
CA GLY A 469 -2.83 -14.38 -0.62
C GLY A 469 -2.27 -15.63 -1.31
N GLY A 470 -1.00 -15.95 -1.10
CA GLY A 470 -0.30 -17.03 -1.78
C GLY A 470 -0.88 -18.42 -1.58
N GLY A 471 -1.32 -18.74 -0.36
CA GLY A 471 -1.87 -20.07 -0.01
C GLY A 471 -3.35 -20.28 -0.38
N TRP A 472 -3.99 -19.32 -1.01
CA TRP A 472 -5.41 -19.42 -1.39
C TRP A 472 -5.57 -20.21 -2.69
N ALA A 473 -6.76 -20.81 -2.89
CA ALA A 473 -7.13 -21.45 -4.14
C ALA A 473 -7.16 -20.45 -5.31
N TRP A 474 -7.40 -20.90 -6.50
CA TRP A 474 -7.51 -20.08 -7.69
C TRP A 474 -8.92 -20.13 -8.27
N ASP A 475 -9.41 -18.98 -8.70
CA ASP A 475 -10.53 -18.89 -9.62
C ASP A 475 -9.98 -18.92 -11.05
N VAL A 476 -10.46 -19.80 -11.87
CA VAL A 476 -9.81 -20.11 -13.16
C VAL A 476 -10.27 -19.25 -14.34
N ASN A 477 -11.30 -18.43 -14.16
CA ASN A 477 -11.87 -17.62 -15.23
C ASN A 477 -11.38 -16.18 -15.26
N SER A 478 -10.68 -15.72 -14.23
CA SER A 478 -10.12 -14.36 -14.17
C SER A 478 -9.20 -14.06 -15.36
N ASP A 479 -9.34 -12.88 -15.94
CA ASP A 479 -8.47 -12.39 -17.01
C ASP A 479 -7.02 -12.25 -16.53
N TYR A 480 -6.86 -11.87 -15.27
CA TYR A 480 -5.60 -11.76 -14.55
C TYR A 480 -5.81 -12.19 -13.09
N HIS A 481 -4.75 -12.55 -12.41
CA HIS A 481 -4.80 -12.91 -11.00
C HIS A 481 -3.99 -11.94 -10.15
N VAL A 482 -4.59 -11.44 -9.05
CA VAL A 482 -3.87 -10.78 -7.97
C VAL A 482 -3.60 -11.84 -6.91
N LYS A 483 -2.36 -12.29 -6.83
CA LYS A 483 -1.96 -13.46 -6.02
C LYS A 483 -0.69 -13.19 -5.24
N GLY A 484 -0.59 -13.71 -4.02
CA GLY A 484 0.57 -13.50 -3.17
C GLY A 484 1.88 -13.84 -3.87
N GLY A 485 2.81 -12.91 -3.85
CA GLY A 485 4.15 -13.03 -4.42
C GLY A 485 5.17 -13.58 -3.41
N ALA A 486 6.39 -13.79 -3.88
CA ALA A 486 7.52 -14.14 -3.03
C ALA A 486 7.92 -12.94 -2.18
N ARG A 487 8.16 -13.16 -0.89
CA ARG A 487 8.49 -12.12 0.09
C ARG A 487 9.81 -12.41 0.79
N GLY A 488 10.46 -11.36 1.27
CA GLY A 488 11.65 -11.41 2.10
C GLY A 488 12.97 -11.32 1.34
N LEU A 489 14.02 -11.27 2.13
CA LEU A 489 15.41 -11.23 1.69
C LEU A 489 16.03 -12.62 1.83
N GLU A 490 16.89 -13.01 0.88
CA GLU A 490 17.81 -14.14 1.07
C GLU A 490 19.19 -13.67 1.50
N TRP A 491 19.83 -14.54 2.30
CA TRP A 491 21.19 -14.29 2.72
C TRP A 491 22.16 -14.39 1.54
N ASN A 492 22.97 -13.34 1.42
CA ASN A 492 24.18 -13.32 0.63
C ASN A 492 24.03 -13.60 -0.87
N ARG A 493 22.85 -13.42 -1.46
CA ARG A 493 22.66 -13.47 -2.91
C ARG A 493 21.42 -12.73 -3.38
N SER A 494 21.43 -12.27 -4.61
CA SER A 494 20.21 -11.86 -5.31
C SER A 494 19.36 -13.09 -5.63
N GLN A 495 18.05 -12.92 -5.52
CA GLN A 495 17.14 -13.97 -5.98
C GLN A 495 16.95 -13.87 -7.49
N PRO A 496 17.17 -14.94 -8.26
CA PRO A 496 17.09 -14.89 -9.72
C PRO A 496 15.65 -14.62 -10.18
N GLN A 497 14.68 -15.35 -9.64
CA GLN A 497 13.27 -15.23 -9.99
C GLN A 497 12.41 -15.58 -8.78
N SER A 498 11.18 -15.13 -8.71
CA SER A 498 10.24 -15.71 -7.79
C SER A 498 9.87 -17.10 -8.31
N ALA A 499 9.50 -17.99 -7.41
CA ALA A 499 9.25 -19.39 -7.72
C ALA A 499 8.23 -19.55 -8.86
N ASP A 500 8.70 -19.54 -10.13
CA ASP A 500 7.85 -19.75 -11.30
C ASP A 500 7.11 -21.09 -11.16
N ASP A 501 7.78 -22.12 -10.67
CA ASP A 501 7.18 -23.43 -10.39
C ASP A 501 6.02 -23.38 -9.40
N TYR A 502 6.01 -22.44 -8.47
CA TYR A 502 4.94 -22.32 -7.47
C TYR A 502 3.64 -21.80 -8.06
N TYR A 503 3.70 -20.93 -9.09
CA TYR A 503 2.53 -20.30 -9.70
C TYR A 503 2.17 -20.89 -11.07
N GLU A 504 2.99 -21.75 -11.64
CA GLU A 504 2.67 -22.46 -12.87
C GLU A 504 1.54 -23.50 -12.70
N GLN A 505 1.37 -24.02 -11.49
CA GLN A 505 0.42 -25.08 -11.20
C GLN A 505 -0.71 -24.58 -10.30
N LEU A 506 -1.92 -24.54 -10.84
CA LEU A 506 -3.12 -24.29 -10.09
C LEU A 506 -3.67 -25.61 -9.53
N LEU A 507 -3.87 -25.67 -8.23
CA LEU A 507 -4.50 -26.79 -7.58
C LEU A 507 -6.00 -26.47 -7.33
N LEU A 508 -6.88 -27.18 -7.99
CA LEU A 508 -8.31 -27.04 -7.77
C LEU A 508 -8.80 -28.01 -6.70
N PRO A 509 -9.84 -27.64 -5.90
CA PRO A 509 -10.44 -28.53 -4.94
C PRO A 509 -10.92 -29.86 -5.61
N ARG A 510 -10.85 -30.93 -4.83
CA ARG A 510 -11.19 -32.30 -5.27
C ARG A 510 -12.56 -32.44 -6.00
N ASN A 511 -13.52 -31.60 -5.64
CA ASN A 511 -14.88 -31.63 -6.20
C ASN A 511 -15.11 -30.55 -7.27
N PHE A 512 -14.06 -29.91 -7.75
CA PHE A 512 -14.20 -28.89 -8.77
C PHE A 512 -14.56 -29.52 -10.11
N LYS A 513 -15.65 -29.03 -10.70
CA LYS A 513 -16.08 -29.48 -12.04
C LYS A 513 -15.29 -28.71 -13.08
N THR A 514 -14.48 -29.41 -13.87
CA THR A 514 -13.67 -28.84 -14.96
C THR A 514 -14.52 -28.32 -16.12
N LYS A 515 -15.80 -28.63 -16.18
CA LYS A 515 -16.73 -28.12 -17.19
C LYS A 515 -16.79 -26.58 -17.14
N GLY A 516 -16.35 -25.94 -18.20
CA GLY A 516 -16.31 -24.49 -18.33
C GLY A 516 -14.95 -23.87 -17.94
N VAL A 517 -13.96 -24.66 -17.56
CA VAL A 517 -12.57 -24.19 -17.47
C VAL A 517 -12.03 -24.04 -18.89
N PRO A 518 -11.46 -22.88 -19.28
CA PRO A 518 -10.89 -22.72 -20.60
C PRO A 518 -9.81 -23.76 -20.88
N ASP A 519 -9.79 -24.36 -22.06
CA ASP A 519 -8.81 -25.39 -22.48
C ASP A 519 -7.36 -24.92 -22.28
N ARG A 520 -7.12 -23.61 -22.43
CA ARG A 520 -5.80 -22.99 -22.18
C ARG A 520 -5.26 -23.16 -20.76
N MET A 521 -6.15 -23.48 -19.81
CA MET A 521 -5.81 -23.62 -18.37
C MET A 521 -5.84 -25.09 -17.90
N LEU A 522 -6.26 -26.03 -18.75
CA LEU A 522 -6.33 -27.42 -18.38
C LEU A 522 -4.98 -28.10 -18.57
N ALA A 523 -4.36 -28.55 -17.49
CA ALA A 523 -3.30 -29.55 -17.53
C ALA A 523 -3.87 -30.93 -17.19
N SER A 524 -3.27 -31.96 -17.76
CA SER A 524 -3.83 -33.29 -17.86
C SER A 524 -3.74 -34.17 -16.61
N ASP A 525 -3.26 -33.67 -15.48
CA ASP A 525 -2.98 -34.53 -14.33
C ASP A 525 -3.94 -34.33 -13.16
N THR A 526 -4.51 -35.42 -12.71
CA THR A 526 -5.21 -35.51 -11.43
C THR A 526 -4.26 -36.12 -10.39
N LEU A 527 -4.02 -35.38 -9.30
CA LEU A 527 -3.19 -35.87 -8.19
C LEU A 527 -3.88 -37.01 -7.45
N ALA A 528 -3.11 -37.79 -6.68
CA ALA A 528 -3.58 -38.96 -5.96
C ALA A 528 -4.71 -38.65 -4.95
N ASP A 529 -4.82 -37.42 -4.47
CA ASP A 529 -5.89 -36.95 -3.59
C ASP A 529 -7.13 -36.47 -4.37
N GLY A 530 -7.12 -36.58 -5.71
CA GLY A 530 -8.20 -36.16 -6.60
C GLY A 530 -8.18 -34.65 -6.95
N THR A 531 -7.14 -33.93 -6.57
CA THR A 531 -6.91 -32.53 -6.99
C THR A 531 -6.53 -32.49 -8.47
N VAL A 532 -7.15 -31.60 -9.23
CA VAL A 532 -6.83 -31.40 -10.65
C VAL A 532 -5.74 -30.32 -10.74
N ARG A 533 -4.65 -30.68 -11.41
CA ARG A 533 -3.57 -29.72 -11.72
C ARG A 533 -3.95 -28.88 -12.94
N ILE A 534 -3.87 -27.60 -12.81
CA ILE A 534 -4.09 -26.64 -13.90
C ILE A 534 -2.80 -25.81 -14.11
N VAL A 535 -2.44 -25.62 -15.36
CA VAL A 535 -1.36 -24.70 -15.72
C VAL A 535 -1.94 -23.29 -15.83
N ASN A 536 -1.40 -22.36 -15.06
CA ASN A 536 -1.79 -20.96 -15.19
C ASN A 536 -1.32 -20.41 -16.54
N ASN A 537 -2.22 -19.86 -17.31
CA ASN A 537 -1.94 -19.17 -18.56
C ASN A 537 -2.56 -17.76 -18.59
N SER A 538 -2.67 -17.12 -17.43
CA SER A 538 -3.13 -15.74 -17.26
C SER A 538 -2.08 -14.91 -16.53
N PRO A 539 -2.10 -13.56 -16.70
CA PRO A 539 -1.19 -12.67 -16.00
C PRO A 539 -1.31 -12.77 -14.48
N ILE A 540 -0.19 -12.69 -13.79
CA ILE A 540 -0.13 -12.64 -12.33
C ILE A 540 0.41 -11.28 -11.90
N ILE A 541 -0.26 -10.64 -10.95
CA ILE A 541 0.18 -9.46 -10.23
C ILE A 541 0.44 -9.88 -8.78
N ALA A 542 1.64 -9.60 -8.28
CA ALA A 542 1.97 -9.94 -6.89
C ALA A 542 1.08 -9.14 -5.92
N HIS A 543 0.30 -9.88 -5.13
CA HIS A 543 -0.66 -9.33 -4.16
C HIS A 543 0.05 -8.79 -2.93
N GLU A 544 -0.22 -7.53 -2.57
CA GLU A 544 0.23 -6.90 -1.33
C GLU A 544 1.72 -7.17 -1.04
N GLN A 545 2.56 -6.93 -2.03
CA GLN A 545 4.00 -7.11 -1.89
C GLN A 545 4.57 -6.11 -0.89
N GLY A 546 5.71 -6.45 -0.26
CA GLY A 546 6.29 -5.65 0.80
C GLY A 546 5.77 -6.06 2.18
N GLN A 547 4.85 -5.36 2.76
CA GLN A 547 4.26 -5.63 4.10
C GLN A 547 5.27 -5.57 5.27
N TRP A 548 6.43 -4.95 5.06
CA TRP A 548 7.46 -4.76 6.08
C TRP A 548 7.28 -3.43 6.77
N CYS A 549 7.30 -3.43 8.11
CA CYS A 549 7.11 -2.22 8.90
C CYS A 549 8.44 -1.56 9.26
N ALA A 550 8.47 -0.23 9.19
CA ALA A 550 9.43 0.59 9.88
C ALA A 550 8.97 0.91 11.31
N PHE A 551 9.86 1.35 12.17
CA PHE A 551 9.49 1.90 13.47
C PHE A 551 8.64 3.17 13.27
N PRO A 552 7.60 3.43 14.10
CA PRO A 552 6.71 4.57 13.91
C PRO A 552 7.43 5.94 13.91
N ASP A 553 7.02 6.83 13.00
CA ASP A 553 7.45 8.23 13.06
C ASP A 553 6.60 9.00 14.08
N LEU A 554 7.09 9.11 15.30
CA LEU A 554 6.35 9.78 16.38
C LEU A 554 6.11 11.28 16.10
N SER A 555 6.83 11.90 15.17
CA SER A 555 6.62 13.31 14.78
C SER A 555 5.33 13.49 13.96
N GLU A 556 4.84 12.43 13.31
CA GLU A 556 3.60 12.42 12.54
C GLU A 556 2.38 12.80 13.38
N ARG A 557 2.41 12.54 14.68
CA ARG A 557 1.33 12.84 15.62
C ARG A 557 0.76 14.25 15.46
N ASN A 558 1.59 15.22 15.15
CA ASN A 558 1.18 16.61 14.98
C ASN A 558 0.32 16.88 13.75
N GLN A 559 0.23 15.92 12.82
CA GLN A 559 -0.57 16.00 11.60
C GLN A 559 -2.01 15.52 11.79
N TYR A 560 -2.30 14.81 12.90
CA TYR A 560 -3.64 14.31 13.24
C TYR A 560 -4.52 15.43 13.83
N THR A 561 -4.90 16.38 12.98
CA THR A 561 -5.68 17.58 13.37
C THR A 561 -7.18 17.45 13.10
N GLY A 562 -7.62 16.31 12.56
CA GLY A 562 -9.00 16.07 12.13
C GLY A 562 -9.79 15.11 13.02
N ALA A 563 -10.51 14.19 12.38
CA ALA A 563 -11.44 13.26 13.01
C ALA A 563 -10.78 12.20 13.91
N TYR A 564 -9.50 11.89 13.68
CA TYR A 564 -8.76 10.86 14.40
C TYR A 564 -7.58 11.43 15.18
N LYS A 565 -7.22 10.74 16.28
CA LYS A 565 -6.06 11.03 17.12
C LYS A 565 -5.05 9.89 17.04
N ALA A 566 -3.78 10.24 17.06
CA ALA A 566 -2.68 9.28 17.12
C ALA A 566 -2.40 8.79 18.56
N GLY A 567 -3.41 8.27 19.26
CA GLY A 567 -3.27 7.79 20.63
C GLY A 567 -2.31 6.62 20.79
N ASN A 568 -2.14 5.80 19.75
CA ASN A 568 -1.14 4.74 19.66
C ASN A 568 0.29 5.30 19.73
N MET A 569 0.59 6.40 19.05
CA MET A 569 1.93 7.02 19.08
C MET A 569 2.28 7.57 20.45
N ASP A 570 1.29 8.07 21.21
CA ASP A 570 1.51 8.49 22.60
C ASP A 570 1.94 7.31 23.48
N ILE A 571 1.34 6.13 23.26
CA ILE A 571 1.71 4.89 23.97
C ILE A 571 3.13 4.49 23.60
N PHE A 572 3.49 4.51 22.32
CA PHE A 572 4.82 4.13 21.85
C PHE A 572 5.91 5.07 22.37
N GLU A 573 5.65 6.37 22.40
CA GLU A 573 6.56 7.35 22.97
C GLU A 573 6.76 7.13 24.49
N ASP A 574 5.68 6.87 25.20
CA ASP A 574 5.74 6.62 26.65
C ASP A 574 6.52 5.33 26.98
N LEU A 575 6.36 4.29 26.17
CA LEU A 575 7.17 3.06 26.30
C LEU A 575 8.67 3.32 26.11
N LEU A 576 9.04 4.12 25.11
CA LEU A 576 10.43 4.53 24.92
C LEU A 576 10.97 5.32 26.11
N LYS A 577 10.19 6.29 26.61
CA LYS A 577 10.56 7.10 27.79
C LYS A 577 10.73 6.24 29.04
N THR A 578 9.81 5.32 29.28
CA THR A 578 9.84 4.42 30.44
C THR A 578 11.08 3.50 30.43
N ASN A 579 11.56 3.13 29.24
CA ASN A 579 12.74 2.29 29.08
C ASN A 579 14.05 3.08 28.84
N GLY A 580 14.08 4.38 29.16
CA GLY A 580 15.28 5.22 29.01
C GLY A 580 15.75 5.46 27.57
N MET A 581 14.84 5.38 26.59
CA MET A 581 15.16 5.45 25.16
C MET A 581 14.44 6.58 24.41
N ALA A 582 14.04 7.64 25.09
CA ALA A 582 13.30 8.74 24.47
C ALA A 582 14.00 9.35 23.23
N SER A 583 15.34 9.39 23.23
CA SER A 583 16.16 9.90 22.12
C SER A 583 16.27 8.95 20.93
N MET A 584 15.85 7.68 21.10
CA MET A 584 16.04 6.64 20.09
C MET A 584 14.94 6.54 19.06
N ALA A 585 13.82 7.26 19.21
CA ALA A 585 12.69 7.21 18.26
C ALA A 585 13.14 7.47 16.81
N ARG A 586 13.87 8.57 16.57
CA ARG A 586 14.37 8.91 15.24
C ARG A 586 15.43 7.93 14.71
N PRO A 587 16.49 7.57 15.47
CA PRO A 587 17.41 6.50 15.07
C PRO A 587 16.71 5.17 14.73
N PHE A 588 15.74 4.74 15.52
CA PHE A 588 14.98 3.52 15.26
C PHE A 588 14.19 3.60 13.95
N LEU A 589 13.50 4.73 13.71
CA LEU A 589 12.80 4.95 12.44
C LEU A 589 13.77 4.88 11.26
N MET A 590 14.91 5.59 11.33
CA MET A 590 15.86 5.65 10.21
C MET A 590 16.50 4.28 9.93
N ALA A 591 16.91 3.55 10.93
CA ALA A 591 17.55 2.24 10.78
C ALA A 591 16.56 1.18 10.26
N SER A 592 15.36 1.08 10.87
CA SER A 592 14.33 0.12 10.44
C SER A 592 13.74 0.49 9.08
N GLY A 593 13.61 1.78 8.78
CA GLY A 593 13.11 2.26 7.49
C GLY A 593 14.08 1.98 6.33
N ARG A 594 15.39 2.11 6.54
CA ARG A 594 16.39 1.70 5.53
C ARG A 594 16.35 0.19 5.30
N LEU A 595 16.17 -0.60 6.35
CA LEU A 595 15.98 -2.04 6.23
C LEU A 595 14.70 -2.40 5.48
N GLN A 596 13.59 -1.70 5.76
CA GLN A 596 12.34 -1.81 5.01
C GLN A 596 12.55 -1.50 3.52
N THR A 597 13.25 -0.40 3.20
CA THR A 597 13.58 -0.01 1.82
C THR A 597 14.40 -1.08 1.11
N LEU A 598 15.39 -1.66 1.79
CA LEU A 598 16.19 -2.76 1.25
C LEU A 598 15.33 -3.99 0.94
N ALA A 599 14.40 -4.33 1.84
CA ALA A 599 13.47 -5.44 1.63
C ALA A 599 12.56 -5.20 0.42
N TYR A 600 12.03 -3.99 0.26
CA TYR A 600 11.21 -3.61 -0.91
C TYR A 600 12.01 -3.65 -2.21
N LYS A 601 13.23 -3.08 -2.21
CA LYS A 601 14.13 -3.15 -3.36
C LYS A 601 14.35 -4.60 -3.81
N TYR A 602 14.65 -5.47 -2.85
CA TYR A 602 14.92 -6.87 -3.12
C TYR A 602 13.72 -7.61 -3.73
N GLU A 603 12.54 -7.40 -3.16
CA GLU A 603 11.30 -8.02 -3.65
C GLU A 603 10.87 -7.47 -5.00
N ILE A 604 10.96 -6.15 -5.21
CA ILE A 604 10.59 -5.51 -6.47
C ILE A 604 11.55 -5.97 -7.58
N GLU A 605 12.85 -5.95 -7.37
CA GLU A 605 13.82 -6.43 -8.36
C GLU A 605 13.60 -7.90 -8.72
N ARG A 606 13.26 -8.74 -7.72
CA ARG A 606 12.87 -10.12 -7.94
C ARG A 606 11.62 -10.24 -8.82
N ASN A 607 10.60 -9.42 -8.57
CA ASN A 607 9.40 -9.36 -9.40
C ASN A 607 9.72 -8.92 -10.82
N LEU A 608 10.57 -7.90 -11.00
CA LEU A 608 10.98 -7.41 -12.30
C LEU A 608 11.77 -8.46 -13.12
N ARG A 609 12.46 -9.39 -12.46
CA ARG A 609 13.15 -10.53 -13.11
C ARG A 609 12.22 -11.72 -13.37
N THR A 610 11.10 -11.83 -12.66
CA THR A 610 10.17 -12.96 -12.83
C THR A 610 9.39 -12.80 -14.14
N ARG A 611 9.65 -13.69 -15.09
CA ARG A 611 9.12 -13.61 -16.46
C ARG A 611 7.60 -13.48 -16.51
N ASP A 612 6.90 -14.30 -15.74
CA ASP A 612 5.46 -14.46 -15.83
C ASP A 612 4.66 -13.49 -14.95
N TYR A 613 5.34 -12.61 -14.21
CA TYR A 613 4.65 -11.56 -13.46
C TYR A 613 4.37 -10.34 -14.33
N SER A 614 3.11 -9.94 -14.35
CA SER A 614 2.68 -8.69 -15.00
C SER A 614 2.80 -7.48 -14.07
N GLY A 615 3.40 -7.65 -12.91
CA GLY A 615 3.71 -6.59 -11.98
C GLY A 615 3.43 -6.92 -10.52
N PHE A 616 3.28 -5.90 -9.70
CA PHE A 616 3.05 -6.01 -8.27
C PHE A 616 2.12 -4.90 -7.77
N GLN A 617 1.52 -5.14 -6.60
CA GLN A 617 0.79 -4.16 -5.79
C GLN A 617 1.42 -4.17 -4.40
N LEU A 618 2.08 -3.09 -4.00
CA LEU A 618 2.54 -2.93 -2.61
C LEU A 618 1.32 -2.88 -1.68
N LEU A 619 1.43 -3.39 -0.46
CA LEU A 619 0.37 -3.21 0.55
C LEU A 619 0.07 -1.73 0.79
N GLY A 620 1.08 -0.88 0.75
CA GLY A 620 0.93 0.57 0.75
C GLY A 620 2.24 1.26 0.42
N LEU A 621 2.19 2.25 -0.48
CA LEU A 621 3.27 3.23 -0.63
C LEU A 621 3.28 4.16 0.59
N ASN A 622 2.08 4.45 1.14
CA ASN A 622 1.87 5.14 2.39
C ASN A 622 1.52 4.17 3.53
N ASP A 623 1.68 4.61 4.76
CA ASP A 623 1.30 3.85 5.93
C ASP A 623 -0.18 3.55 5.95
N TYR A 624 -0.46 2.40 6.49
CA TYR A 624 -1.77 1.92 6.80
C TYR A 624 -1.92 1.91 8.32
N SER A 625 -2.35 3.02 8.88
CA SER A 625 -2.39 3.23 10.33
C SER A 625 -3.55 2.53 11.06
N GLY A 626 -4.46 1.89 10.33
CA GLY A 626 -5.36 0.86 10.86
C GLY A 626 -4.63 -0.45 11.16
N GLN A 627 -5.37 -1.48 11.48
CA GLN A 627 -4.87 -2.87 11.65
C GLN A 627 -3.49 -3.01 12.32
N GLY A 628 -3.39 -2.55 13.57
CA GLY A 628 -2.19 -2.76 14.35
C GLY A 628 -1.08 -1.77 14.08
N SER A 629 -1.40 -0.60 13.58
CA SER A 629 -0.40 0.38 13.18
C SER A 629 0.58 -0.21 12.17
N ALA A 630 0.05 -0.63 11.01
CA ALA A 630 0.85 -1.21 9.93
C ALA A 630 1.68 -0.11 9.23
N MET A 631 2.87 0.15 9.75
CA MET A 631 3.81 1.16 9.26
C MET A 631 4.59 0.65 8.04
N VAL A 632 3.84 0.17 7.05
CA VAL A 632 4.39 -0.48 5.83
C VAL A 632 4.81 0.50 4.75
N GLY A 633 4.33 1.74 4.81
CA GLY A 633 4.61 2.77 3.80
C GLY A 633 6.03 3.33 3.91
N LEU A 634 6.57 3.74 2.77
CA LEU A 634 7.74 4.63 2.72
C LEU A 634 7.32 6.07 3.03
N LEU A 635 6.06 6.38 2.76
CA LEU A 635 5.39 7.60 3.13
C LEU A 635 4.52 7.36 4.37
N ASN A 636 4.26 8.39 5.12
CA ASN A 636 3.30 8.32 6.21
C ASN A 636 1.85 8.31 5.69
N VAL A 637 0.86 8.17 6.58
CA VAL A 637 -0.55 8.12 6.20
C VAL A 637 -1.05 9.40 5.49
N PHE A 638 -0.33 10.51 5.62
CA PHE A 638 -0.60 11.79 4.94
C PHE A 638 0.20 11.95 3.64
N TRP A 639 0.77 10.88 3.08
CA TRP A 639 1.58 10.85 1.85
C TRP A 639 2.86 11.70 1.93
N LYS A 640 3.41 11.91 3.13
CA LYS A 640 4.66 12.64 3.36
C LYS A 640 5.81 11.69 3.64
N GLU A 641 7.01 12.09 3.19
CA GLU A 641 8.23 11.32 3.38
C GLU A 641 8.63 11.23 4.85
N LYS A 642 9.05 10.04 5.29
CA LYS A 642 9.57 9.79 6.64
C LYS A 642 11.09 10.06 6.76
N GLY A 643 11.76 10.29 5.62
CA GLY A 643 13.14 10.76 5.52
C GLY A 643 14.23 9.69 5.40
N TYR A 644 13.88 8.41 5.28
CA TYR A 644 14.86 7.34 5.05
C TYR A 644 14.88 6.81 3.61
N CYS A 645 13.86 7.12 2.83
CA CYS A 645 13.76 6.78 1.41
C CYS A 645 12.99 7.88 0.68
N ASP A 646 13.62 8.55 -0.25
CA ASP A 646 12.98 9.51 -1.16
C ASP A 646 12.61 8.86 -2.49
N SER A 647 11.93 9.60 -3.34
CA SER A 647 11.51 9.13 -4.65
C SER A 647 12.70 8.82 -5.57
N THR A 648 13.83 9.52 -5.42
CA THR A 648 15.03 9.27 -6.24
C THR A 648 15.62 7.91 -5.95
N LEU A 649 15.75 7.55 -4.68
CA LEU A 649 16.22 6.24 -4.26
C LEU A 649 15.22 5.13 -4.66
N PHE A 650 13.94 5.35 -4.45
CA PHE A 650 12.92 4.34 -4.75
C PHE A 650 12.81 4.06 -6.24
N ARG A 651 12.94 5.09 -7.10
CA ARG A 651 12.91 4.95 -8.55
C ARG A 651 14.08 4.16 -9.13
N GLN A 652 15.15 3.94 -8.39
CA GLN A 652 16.24 3.07 -8.85
C GLN A 652 15.75 1.64 -9.12
N PHE A 653 14.73 1.17 -8.40
CA PHE A 653 14.15 -0.17 -8.56
C PHE A 653 12.64 -0.18 -8.83
N CYS A 654 12.01 1.00 -8.91
CA CYS A 654 10.59 1.14 -9.25
C CYS A 654 10.40 2.27 -10.27
N SER A 655 10.75 2.00 -11.52
CA SER A 655 10.58 2.93 -12.65
C SER A 655 10.32 2.15 -13.95
N PRO A 656 9.96 2.82 -15.06
CA PRO A 656 9.78 2.12 -16.33
C PRO A 656 11.05 1.49 -16.90
N LEU A 657 12.24 2.03 -16.59
CA LEU A 657 13.53 1.48 -16.98
C LEU A 657 14.38 1.21 -15.74
N VAL A 658 14.68 -0.06 -15.48
CA VAL A 658 15.45 -0.47 -14.29
C VAL A 658 16.59 -1.38 -14.68
N PRO A 659 17.87 -0.99 -14.47
CA PRO A 659 18.98 -1.92 -14.48
C PRO A 659 18.85 -2.90 -13.30
N LEU A 660 19.16 -4.17 -13.53
CA LEU A 660 19.10 -5.26 -12.56
C LEU A 660 20.44 -5.98 -12.51
N ALA A 661 20.94 -6.25 -11.30
CA ALA A 661 22.15 -7.05 -11.09
C ALA A 661 21.83 -8.35 -10.37
N LEU A 662 22.28 -9.46 -10.90
CA LEU A 662 22.11 -10.77 -10.32
C LEU A 662 23.38 -11.19 -9.58
N PHE A 663 23.49 -10.75 -8.33
CA PHE A 663 24.62 -11.08 -7.46
C PHE A 663 24.54 -12.55 -7.02
N PRO A 664 25.56 -13.39 -7.33
CA PRO A 664 25.64 -14.74 -6.78
C PRO A 664 25.91 -14.73 -5.26
N ARG A 665 26.53 -13.67 -4.75
CA ARG A 665 26.75 -13.38 -3.33
C ARG A 665 27.09 -11.90 -3.12
N PHE A 666 26.84 -11.38 -1.94
CA PHE A 666 27.20 -10.00 -1.54
C PHE A 666 28.50 -9.94 -0.70
N VAL A 667 28.95 -11.06 -0.17
CA VAL A 667 30.16 -11.14 0.65
C VAL A 667 31.20 -11.99 -0.05
N TYR A 668 32.36 -11.39 -0.23
CA TYR A 668 33.53 -11.96 -0.91
C TYR A 668 34.75 -11.91 -0.02
N THR A 669 35.79 -12.65 -0.41
CA THR A 669 37.16 -12.43 0.07
C THR A 669 38.00 -11.80 -1.04
N ASN A 670 39.15 -11.22 -0.65
CA ASN A 670 40.07 -10.64 -1.64
C ASN A 670 40.82 -11.69 -2.50
N SER A 671 40.60 -12.98 -2.31
CA SER A 671 41.01 -14.05 -3.22
C SER A 671 39.99 -14.45 -4.25
N ASP A 672 38.78 -13.89 -4.15
CA ASP A 672 37.67 -14.17 -5.06
C ASP A 672 37.71 -13.24 -6.29
N SER A 673 36.92 -13.59 -7.30
CA SER A 673 36.58 -12.72 -8.42
C SER A 673 35.10 -12.34 -8.32
N LEU A 674 34.80 -11.08 -8.60
CA LEU A 674 33.42 -10.64 -8.81
C LEU A 674 32.99 -11.07 -10.21
N CYS A 675 31.78 -11.62 -10.30
CA CYS A 675 31.12 -11.94 -11.55
C CYS A 675 29.61 -11.74 -11.33
N VAL A 676 29.02 -10.72 -11.98
CA VAL A 676 27.64 -10.31 -11.79
C VAL A 676 26.97 -10.11 -13.14
N ASP A 677 25.92 -10.85 -13.40
CA ASP A 677 25.10 -10.68 -14.59
C ASP A 677 24.26 -9.41 -14.46
N ILE A 678 24.19 -8.62 -15.54
CA ILE A 678 23.45 -7.36 -15.58
C ILE A 678 22.39 -7.45 -16.66
N GLU A 679 21.15 -7.13 -16.27
CA GLU A 679 19.96 -7.12 -17.11
C GLU A 679 19.30 -5.75 -17.07
N ALA A 680 18.35 -5.50 -17.98
CA ALA A 680 17.46 -4.35 -17.93
C ALA A 680 15.99 -4.79 -18.02
N TYR A 681 15.18 -4.26 -17.13
CA TYR A 681 13.72 -4.24 -17.25
C TYR A 681 13.30 -2.99 -18.00
N ASN A 682 12.55 -3.15 -19.10
CA ASN A 682 12.04 -2.03 -19.88
C ASN A 682 10.52 -2.12 -20.03
N ALA A 683 9.80 -1.26 -19.31
CA ALA A 683 8.37 -1.03 -19.42
C ALA A 683 8.06 0.41 -19.87
N CYS A 684 8.93 1.01 -20.67
CA CYS A 684 8.74 2.31 -21.27
C CYS A 684 7.68 2.26 -22.38
N ARG A 685 7.48 3.37 -23.06
CA ARG A 685 6.55 3.46 -24.20
C ARG A 685 6.93 2.52 -25.33
N SER A 686 8.23 2.38 -25.62
CA SER A 686 8.77 1.55 -26.69
C SER A 686 10.09 0.89 -26.30
N GLY A 687 10.61 0.05 -27.18
CA GLY A 687 12.01 -0.38 -27.11
C GLY A 687 12.94 0.83 -27.21
N LEU A 688 14.13 0.71 -26.64
CA LEU A 688 15.14 1.78 -26.65
C LEU A 688 16.26 1.46 -27.62
N THR A 689 16.73 2.48 -28.32
CA THR A 689 17.84 2.46 -29.26
C THR A 689 18.95 3.42 -28.79
N ASN A 690 20.10 3.43 -29.45
CA ASN A 690 21.24 4.29 -29.11
C ASN A 690 21.66 4.11 -27.65
N ILE A 691 21.76 2.88 -27.21
CA ILE A 691 22.01 2.54 -25.81
C ILE A 691 23.41 2.95 -25.40
N GLN A 692 23.48 3.63 -24.25
CA GLN A 692 24.71 3.86 -23.49
C GLN A 692 24.52 3.22 -22.12
N ALA A 693 25.16 2.09 -21.92
CA ALA A 693 25.10 1.38 -20.65
C ALA A 693 26.52 1.22 -20.08
N SER A 694 26.65 1.51 -18.78
CA SER A 694 27.95 1.48 -18.11
C SER A 694 27.82 1.06 -16.66
N TYR A 695 28.95 0.60 -16.11
CA TYR A 695 29.04 0.35 -14.67
C TYR A 695 30.28 1.00 -14.06
N LYS A 696 30.21 1.22 -12.76
CA LYS A 696 31.33 1.59 -11.92
C LYS A 696 31.24 0.89 -10.57
N ILE A 697 32.39 0.53 -10.01
CA ILE A 697 32.51 0.04 -8.65
C ILE A 697 33.17 1.13 -7.83
N ILE A 698 32.48 1.56 -6.78
CA ILE A 698 32.86 2.70 -5.94
C ILE A 698 33.19 2.19 -4.55
N SER A 699 34.33 2.61 -3.98
CA SER A 699 34.66 2.35 -2.59
C SER A 699 33.85 3.24 -1.64
N ALA A 700 33.83 2.92 -0.35
CA ALA A 700 33.17 3.72 0.68
C ALA A 700 33.67 5.18 0.75
N SER A 701 34.90 5.47 0.28
CA SER A 701 35.42 6.83 0.15
C SER A 701 34.98 7.57 -1.12
N GLY A 702 34.14 6.99 -1.95
CA GLY A 702 33.70 7.57 -3.22
C GLY A 702 34.69 7.37 -4.38
N LYS A 703 35.81 6.66 -4.17
CA LYS A 703 36.78 6.40 -5.22
C LYS A 703 36.27 5.31 -6.18
N ASN A 704 36.33 5.59 -7.48
CA ASN A 704 36.08 4.60 -8.51
C ASN A 704 37.26 3.62 -8.57
N VAL A 705 37.01 2.33 -8.31
CA VAL A 705 38.04 1.27 -8.30
C VAL A 705 37.98 0.38 -9.55
N ALA A 706 36.86 0.33 -10.22
CA ALA A 706 36.67 -0.33 -11.51
C ALA A 706 35.51 0.31 -12.28
N ALA A 707 35.56 0.33 -13.58
CA ALA A 707 34.51 0.80 -14.46
C ALA A 707 34.56 0.13 -15.82
N GLY A 708 33.42 0.08 -16.50
CA GLY A 708 33.32 -0.46 -17.85
C GLY A 708 32.04 -0.02 -18.55
N ARG A 709 31.90 -0.42 -19.80
CA ARG A 709 30.71 -0.20 -20.62
C ARG A 709 30.21 -1.53 -21.14
N PHE A 710 28.92 -1.59 -21.38
CA PHE A 710 28.26 -2.71 -22.03
C PHE A 710 28.05 -2.38 -23.51
N ASP A 711 28.31 -3.33 -24.38
CA ASP A 711 28.07 -3.18 -25.82
C ASP A 711 26.68 -3.74 -26.16
N VAL A 712 25.68 -2.85 -26.09
CA VAL A 712 24.26 -3.19 -26.27
C VAL A 712 23.69 -2.25 -27.33
N GLY A 713 23.14 -2.81 -28.41
CA GLY A 713 22.56 -2.02 -29.50
C GLY A 713 21.16 -1.48 -29.19
N ASN A 714 20.34 -2.29 -28.57
CA ASN A 714 18.97 -1.95 -28.23
C ASN A 714 18.51 -2.66 -26.95
N VAL A 715 17.45 -2.14 -26.32
CA VAL A 715 16.77 -2.76 -25.17
C VAL A 715 15.28 -2.86 -25.51
N ALA A 716 14.83 -4.08 -25.76
CA ALA A 716 13.44 -4.34 -26.14
C ALA A 716 12.48 -4.07 -24.96
N LEU A 717 11.20 -3.88 -25.25
CA LEU A 717 10.17 -3.89 -24.21
C LEU A 717 10.17 -5.25 -23.50
N GLY A 718 10.10 -5.23 -22.19
CA GLY A 718 9.97 -6.43 -21.38
C GLY A 718 11.11 -6.68 -20.42
N LYS A 719 11.19 -7.92 -20.03
CA LYS A 719 12.19 -8.52 -19.14
C LYS A 719 13.26 -9.24 -19.98
N ASP A 720 14.27 -9.78 -19.33
CA ASP A 720 15.33 -10.60 -19.95
C ASP A 720 16.23 -9.83 -20.97
N ASN A 721 16.32 -8.50 -20.88
CA ASN A 721 17.28 -7.76 -21.69
C ASN A 721 18.67 -7.84 -21.04
N ILE A 722 19.52 -8.74 -21.55
CA ILE A 722 20.88 -8.94 -21.05
C ILE A 722 21.75 -7.76 -21.51
N LEU A 723 22.35 -7.05 -20.56
CA LEU A 723 23.33 -5.98 -20.84
C LEU A 723 24.76 -6.53 -20.92
N GLY A 724 25.09 -7.50 -20.08
CA GLY A 724 26.40 -8.12 -20.04
C GLY A 724 26.78 -8.59 -18.64
N ILE A 725 28.08 -8.78 -18.42
CA ILE A 725 28.62 -9.30 -17.14
C ILE A 725 29.64 -8.30 -16.59
N VAL A 726 29.51 -7.95 -15.31
CA VAL A 726 30.56 -7.22 -14.59
C VAL A 726 31.52 -8.21 -13.99
N THR A 727 32.80 -8.11 -14.34
CA THR A 727 33.88 -8.93 -13.78
C THR A 727 34.96 -8.06 -13.15
N ALA A 728 35.50 -8.47 -11.99
CA ALA A 728 36.65 -7.82 -11.35
C ALA A 728 37.45 -8.82 -10.51
N ASP A 729 38.77 -8.74 -10.60
CA ASP A 729 39.67 -9.45 -9.67
C ASP A 729 39.75 -8.67 -8.36
N LEU A 730 39.27 -9.28 -7.27
CA LEU A 730 39.17 -8.64 -5.97
C LEU A 730 40.50 -8.59 -5.20
N LYS A 731 41.59 -9.17 -5.75
CA LYS A 731 42.92 -9.08 -5.13
C LYS A 731 43.45 -7.66 -4.96
N CYS A 732 43.06 -6.78 -5.88
CA CYS A 732 43.44 -5.39 -5.89
C CYS A 732 42.52 -4.48 -5.04
N PHE A 733 41.45 -5.04 -4.46
CA PHE A 733 40.50 -4.31 -3.63
C PHE A 733 40.98 -4.28 -2.19
N ALA A 734 40.89 -3.11 -1.57
CA ALA A 734 41.13 -3.02 -0.12
C ALA A 734 40.16 -3.93 0.66
N ALA A 735 40.65 -4.57 1.72
CA ALA A 735 39.87 -5.43 2.57
C ALA A 735 40.35 -5.31 4.04
N PRO A 736 39.44 -5.23 5.03
CA PRO A 736 37.98 -5.27 4.88
C PRO A 736 37.39 -3.96 4.36
N ALA A 737 36.49 -4.02 3.40
CA ALA A 737 35.84 -2.83 2.87
C ALA A 737 34.44 -3.13 2.26
N LYS A 738 33.60 -2.10 2.25
CA LYS A 738 32.35 -2.05 1.50
C LYS A 738 32.56 -1.39 0.16
N TYR A 739 31.95 -1.91 -0.88
CA TYR A 739 31.91 -1.38 -2.23
C TYR A 739 30.50 -1.30 -2.73
N THR A 740 30.23 -0.40 -3.66
CA THR A 740 28.95 -0.24 -4.34
C THR A 740 29.14 -0.42 -5.84
N LEU A 741 28.42 -1.39 -6.42
CA LEU A 741 28.27 -1.50 -7.88
C LEU A 741 27.15 -0.56 -8.30
N VAL A 742 27.42 0.36 -9.21
CA VAL A 742 26.45 1.27 -9.83
C VAL A 742 26.35 0.92 -11.30
N VAL A 743 25.14 0.81 -11.82
CA VAL A 743 24.85 0.60 -13.24
C VAL A 743 23.95 1.71 -13.74
N ASP A 744 24.38 2.37 -14.80
CA ASP A 744 23.66 3.44 -15.48
C ASP A 744 23.32 2.99 -16.91
N ILE A 745 22.10 3.27 -17.35
CA ILE A 745 21.62 3.03 -18.71
C ILE A 745 20.90 4.25 -19.25
N MET A 746 21.14 4.58 -20.51
CA MET A 746 20.46 5.63 -21.25
C MET A 746 20.18 5.14 -22.67
N GLY A 747 19.03 5.50 -23.22
CA GLY A 747 18.64 5.19 -24.59
C GLY A 747 17.60 6.17 -25.11
N ALA A 748 17.27 6.08 -26.38
CA ALA A 748 16.23 6.86 -27.02
C ALA A 748 15.01 5.98 -27.34
N ASP A 749 13.80 6.45 -27.03
CA ASP A 749 12.56 5.82 -27.42
C ASP A 749 12.20 6.10 -28.90
N ASP A 750 11.04 5.64 -29.36
CA ASP A 750 10.55 5.85 -30.75
C ASP A 750 10.24 7.31 -31.08
N GLU A 751 9.97 8.15 -30.08
CA GLU A 751 9.82 9.61 -30.22
C GLU A 751 11.15 10.37 -30.07
N GLN A 752 12.29 9.65 -30.01
CA GLN A 752 13.63 10.18 -29.79
C GLN A 752 13.79 10.89 -28.43
N GLN A 753 12.94 10.59 -27.45
CA GLN A 753 13.09 11.09 -26.08
C GLN A 753 14.17 10.28 -25.36
N THR A 754 15.02 10.95 -24.64
CA THR A 754 16.05 10.30 -23.82
C THR A 754 15.44 9.70 -22.57
N ILE A 755 15.56 8.41 -22.41
CA ILE A 755 15.13 7.64 -21.23
C ILE A 755 16.37 7.20 -20.46
N THR A 756 16.35 7.35 -19.15
CA THR A 756 17.47 6.98 -18.26
C THR A 756 17.01 6.07 -17.15
N GLY A 757 17.89 5.14 -16.75
CA GLY A 757 17.72 4.29 -15.58
C GLY A 757 19.05 4.14 -14.86
N ALA A 758 19.03 4.07 -13.54
CA ALA A 758 20.20 3.83 -12.71
C ALA A 758 19.83 2.99 -11.50
N ASN A 759 20.73 2.12 -11.07
CA ASN A 759 20.55 1.31 -9.88
C ASN A 759 21.90 0.97 -9.23
N GLN A 760 21.89 0.57 -7.96
CA GLN A 760 23.14 0.30 -7.23
C GLN A 760 22.95 -0.79 -6.17
N TRP A 761 24.05 -1.52 -5.88
CA TRP A 761 24.10 -2.62 -4.91
C TRP A 761 25.39 -2.60 -4.11
N ASP A 762 25.30 -2.74 -2.81
CA ASP A 762 26.45 -2.86 -1.91
C ASP A 762 26.94 -4.31 -1.84
N PHE A 763 28.26 -4.48 -1.79
CA PHE A 763 28.91 -5.74 -1.51
C PHE A 763 30.15 -5.54 -0.64
N TRP A 764 30.63 -6.60 0.01
CA TRP A 764 31.73 -6.55 0.95
C TRP A 764 32.87 -7.45 0.52
N VAL A 765 34.10 -6.97 0.71
CA VAL A 765 35.32 -7.75 0.49
C VAL A 765 36.08 -7.84 1.81
N TYR A 766 36.32 -9.07 2.25
CA TYR A 766 37.06 -9.36 3.47
C TYR A 766 38.42 -10.00 3.19
N PRO A 767 39.42 -9.88 4.09
CA PRO A 767 40.69 -10.58 3.91
C PRO A 767 40.50 -12.10 3.91
N THR A 768 41.17 -12.78 2.99
CA THR A 768 41.23 -14.26 2.95
C THR A 768 41.93 -14.79 4.17
N GLU A 769 43.10 -14.22 4.46
CA GLU A 769 43.89 -14.48 5.64
C GLU A 769 43.71 -13.38 6.68
N GLN A 770 43.65 -13.75 7.92
CA GLN A 770 43.52 -12.80 9.02
C GLN A 770 44.65 -12.99 10.00
N THR A 771 45.28 -11.90 10.35
CA THR A 771 46.33 -11.88 11.35
C THR A 771 45.72 -11.48 12.69
N THR A 772 45.61 -12.43 13.61
CA THR A 772 45.22 -12.13 14.99
C THR A 772 46.35 -11.37 15.68
N PRO A 773 46.07 -10.21 16.32
CA PRO A 773 47.10 -9.50 17.06
C PRO A 773 47.73 -10.39 18.13
N ALA A 774 49.06 -10.41 18.23
CA ALA A 774 49.75 -11.23 19.25
C ALA A 774 49.27 -10.92 20.68
N ALA A 775 48.95 -9.65 20.97
CA ALA A 775 48.37 -9.20 22.21
C ALA A 775 46.99 -9.83 22.54
N ALA A 776 46.27 -10.34 21.53
CA ALA A 776 44.99 -11.01 21.75
C ALA A 776 45.13 -12.34 22.52
N ASN A 777 46.33 -12.94 22.56
CA ASN A 777 46.62 -14.14 23.40
C ASN A 777 46.49 -13.86 24.89
N ALA A 778 46.53 -12.61 25.33
CA ALA A 778 46.36 -12.21 26.72
C ALA A 778 44.88 -12.08 27.12
N ILE A 779 43.95 -12.06 26.15
CA ILE A 779 42.50 -11.97 26.40
C ILE A 779 41.98 -13.35 26.76
N TYR A 780 41.30 -13.46 27.90
CA TYR A 780 40.62 -14.70 28.26
C TYR A 780 39.26 -14.73 27.53
N ILE A 781 39.05 -15.76 26.70
CA ILE A 781 37.83 -15.93 25.91
C ILE A 781 37.02 -17.07 26.52
N THR A 782 35.76 -16.81 26.85
CA THR A 782 34.81 -17.76 27.43
C THR A 782 33.42 -17.55 26.91
N ASP A 783 32.46 -18.43 27.21
CA ASP A 783 31.04 -18.27 26.84
C ASP A 783 30.14 -17.84 28.01
N SER A 784 30.70 -17.65 29.17
CA SER A 784 29.99 -17.28 30.40
C SER A 784 30.93 -16.60 31.41
N LEU A 785 30.39 -16.04 32.48
CA LEU A 785 31.20 -15.50 33.59
C LEU A 785 31.61 -16.64 34.50
N ASP A 786 32.61 -17.45 34.09
CA ASP A 786 33.14 -18.56 34.85
C ASP A 786 34.14 -18.12 35.92
N THR A 787 34.57 -19.06 36.78
CA THR A 787 35.51 -18.78 37.87
C THR A 787 36.83 -18.20 37.37
N ARG A 788 37.31 -18.65 36.21
CA ARG A 788 38.57 -18.17 35.64
C ARG A 788 38.42 -16.74 35.07
N ALA A 789 37.26 -16.42 34.49
CA ALA A 789 36.96 -15.05 34.06
C ALA A 789 37.00 -14.08 35.25
N ILE A 790 36.40 -14.47 36.39
CA ILE A 790 36.44 -13.69 37.64
C ILE A 790 37.87 -13.51 38.13
N GLU A 791 38.65 -14.57 38.08
CA GLU A 791 40.09 -14.52 38.49
C GLU A 791 40.88 -13.55 37.58
N VAL A 792 40.69 -13.62 36.25
CA VAL A 792 41.37 -12.72 35.29
C VAL A 792 40.96 -11.26 35.56
N LEU A 793 39.67 -10.99 35.73
CA LEU A 793 39.14 -9.64 36.02
C LEU A 793 39.69 -9.11 37.38
N SER A 794 39.81 -9.95 38.38
CA SER A 794 40.35 -9.55 39.70
C SER A 794 41.80 -9.11 39.63
N LYS A 795 42.58 -9.68 38.68
CA LYS A 795 43.98 -9.37 38.42
C LYS A 795 44.19 -8.20 37.44
N GLY A 796 43.13 -7.62 36.92
CA GLY A 796 43.19 -6.50 35.97
C GLY A 796 43.29 -6.91 34.50
N GLY A 797 43.01 -8.15 34.16
CA GLY A 797 43.03 -8.65 32.79
C GLY A 797 41.73 -8.41 32.04
N ASP A 798 41.78 -8.73 30.75
CA ASP A 798 40.67 -8.54 29.81
C ASP A 798 39.96 -9.87 29.53
N VAL A 799 38.62 -9.84 29.52
CA VAL A 799 37.77 -10.99 29.25
C VAL A 799 36.81 -10.70 28.11
N LEU A 800 36.79 -11.58 27.10
CA LEU A 800 35.78 -11.62 26.04
C LEU A 800 34.77 -12.74 26.32
N ILE A 801 33.53 -12.40 26.56
CA ILE A 801 32.45 -13.37 26.73
C ILE A 801 31.65 -13.48 25.40
N THR A 802 31.74 -14.66 24.78
CA THR A 802 30.98 -14.99 23.55
C THR A 802 29.69 -15.71 23.92
N ALA A 803 28.66 -14.94 24.30
CA ALA A 803 27.46 -15.40 24.98
C ALA A 803 26.34 -15.91 24.05
N ALA A 804 26.66 -16.22 22.79
CA ALA A 804 25.65 -16.70 21.84
C ALA A 804 24.94 -17.97 22.32
N GLY A 805 23.62 -17.95 22.44
CA GLY A 805 22.83 -19.07 22.95
C GLY A 805 22.87 -19.27 24.48
N LYS A 806 23.52 -18.39 25.23
CA LYS A 806 23.70 -18.52 26.68
C LYS A 806 22.94 -17.49 27.52
N VAL A 807 22.44 -16.43 26.89
CA VAL A 807 21.75 -15.33 27.57
C VAL A 807 20.36 -15.75 28.03
N THR A 808 20.07 -15.51 29.31
CA THR A 808 18.74 -15.73 29.89
C THR A 808 17.95 -14.44 30.02
N LEU A 809 18.62 -13.34 30.41
CA LEU A 809 17.98 -12.01 30.50
C LEU A 809 17.81 -11.40 29.09
N GLY A 810 16.72 -11.73 28.41
CA GLY A 810 16.44 -11.39 27.04
C GLY A 810 16.07 -12.60 26.16
N SER A 811 16.05 -13.81 26.73
CA SER A 811 15.65 -15.03 26.00
C SER A 811 14.19 -15.06 25.55
N ASP A 812 13.36 -14.18 26.10
CA ASP A 812 11.96 -13.94 25.70
C ASP A 812 11.83 -13.05 24.44
N VAL A 813 12.93 -12.48 23.95
CA VAL A 813 12.97 -11.65 22.74
C VAL A 813 13.46 -12.49 21.57
N VAL A 814 12.66 -12.54 20.51
CA VAL A 814 13.09 -13.18 19.26
C VAL A 814 13.94 -12.20 18.47
N GLN A 815 15.25 -12.48 18.40
CA GLN A 815 16.15 -11.71 17.54
C GLN A 815 15.98 -12.17 16.09
N HIS A 816 15.73 -11.21 15.18
CA HIS A 816 15.58 -11.49 13.76
C HIS A 816 16.12 -10.34 12.91
N TYR A 817 16.64 -10.65 11.72
CA TYR A 817 17.17 -9.63 10.81
C TYR A 817 16.09 -8.90 10.05
N LEU A 818 15.08 -9.62 9.50
CA LEU A 818 14.02 -9.02 8.68
C LEU A 818 13.20 -8.01 9.46
N PRO A 819 12.63 -6.99 8.79
CA PRO A 819 11.67 -6.09 9.41
C PRO A 819 10.47 -6.85 9.98
N ILE A 820 9.75 -6.23 10.90
CA ILE A 820 8.48 -6.75 11.41
C ILE A 820 7.49 -6.79 10.24
N PHE A 821 6.84 -7.95 10.09
CA PHE A 821 5.74 -8.11 9.15
C PHE A 821 4.47 -7.50 9.75
N TRP A 822 3.68 -6.75 8.98
CA TRP A 822 2.59 -5.92 9.47
C TRP A 822 1.62 -6.63 10.43
N ASN A 823 1.26 -7.88 10.13
CA ASN A 823 0.29 -8.62 10.94
C ASN A 823 0.87 -9.26 12.22
N THR A 824 2.17 -9.15 12.43
CA THR A 824 2.82 -9.66 13.65
C THR A 824 2.29 -8.96 14.89
N SER A 825 2.07 -7.66 14.80
CA SER A 825 1.54 -6.86 15.91
C SER A 825 0.04 -7.02 16.09
N TRP A 826 -0.73 -7.10 15.01
CA TRP A 826 -2.19 -7.09 15.02
C TRP A 826 -2.80 -8.48 15.20
N PHE A 827 -2.57 -9.36 14.24
CA PHE A 827 -3.14 -10.70 14.27
C PHE A 827 -2.36 -11.67 15.16
N LYS A 828 -1.19 -11.20 15.69
CA LYS A 828 -0.37 -12.03 16.58
C LYS A 828 -0.07 -13.42 15.99
N MET A 829 -0.08 -13.49 14.65
CA MET A 829 0.16 -14.73 13.90
C MET A 829 1.60 -15.22 14.02
N ARG A 830 2.49 -14.33 14.44
CA ARG A 830 3.92 -14.63 14.66
C ARG A 830 4.36 -14.01 15.98
N PRO A 831 5.29 -14.61 16.71
CA PRO A 831 5.86 -13.95 17.87
C PRO A 831 6.47 -12.60 17.48
N PRO A 832 6.28 -11.55 18.30
CA PRO A 832 6.95 -10.29 18.06
C PRO A 832 8.48 -10.52 18.05
N HIS A 833 9.15 -9.93 17.07
CA HIS A 833 10.61 -10.03 16.95
C HIS A 833 11.22 -8.64 16.78
N THR A 834 12.55 -8.56 16.83
CA THR A 834 13.28 -7.32 16.57
C THR A 834 13.19 -6.93 15.09
N THR A 835 13.36 -5.63 14.80
CA THR A 835 13.32 -5.09 13.44
C THR A 835 14.62 -4.38 13.10
N GLY A 836 15.64 -5.15 12.71
CA GLY A 836 16.98 -4.62 12.46
C GLY A 836 17.68 -4.12 13.73
N ALA A 837 18.67 -3.27 13.55
CA ALA A 837 19.43 -2.67 14.63
C ALA A 837 20.00 -1.30 14.25
N VAL A 838 20.11 -0.41 15.23
CA VAL A 838 20.94 0.80 15.15
C VAL A 838 22.39 0.39 15.48
N ILE A 839 23.31 0.88 14.67
CA ILE A 839 24.75 0.65 14.82
C ILE A 839 25.43 1.99 15.07
N ASP A 840 26.12 2.12 16.18
CA ASP A 840 27.04 3.24 16.38
C ASP A 840 28.32 3.00 15.56
N ASN A 841 28.24 3.32 14.27
CA ASN A 841 29.34 3.09 13.34
C ASN A 841 30.59 3.98 13.61
N SER A 842 30.49 4.94 14.52
CA SER A 842 31.63 5.73 15.02
C SER A 842 32.42 4.97 16.12
N HIS A 843 31.85 3.92 16.70
CA HIS A 843 32.51 3.15 17.75
C HIS A 843 33.78 2.50 17.23
N PRO A 844 34.90 2.55 17.98
CA PRO A 844 36.22 2.08 17.52
C PRO A 844 36.26 0.61 17.08
N LEU A 845 35.37 -0.23 17.58
CA LEU A 845 35.20 -1.63 17.13
C LEU A 845 35.09 -1.71 15.60
N PHE A 846 34.36 -0.75 14.98
CA PHE A 846 34.04 -0.80 13.57
C PHE A 846 35.18 -0.29 12.65
N LYS A 847 36.32 0.11 13.18
CA LYS A 847 37.52 0.43 12.36
C LYS A 847 37.93 -0.75 11.47
N GLN A 848 37.65 -1.96 11.89
CA GLN A 848 37.96 -3.18 11.11
C GLN A 848 36.71 -3.98 10.67
N PHE A 849 35.52 -3.42 10.85
CA PHE A 849 34.28 -4.00 10.36
C PHE A 849 33.46 -2.92 9.64
N PRO A 850 33.56 -2.85 8.30
CA PRO A 850 32.87 -1.81 7.52
C PRO A 850 31.37 -1.95 7.67
N THR A 851 30.72 -0.95 8.23
CA THR A 851 29.30 -0.92 8.50
C THR A 851 28.72 0.48 8.32
N ASP A 852 27.42 0.55 8.11
CA ASP A 852 26.63 1.77 8.15
C ASP A 852 26.09 2.00 9.60
N ASP A 853 25.33 3.08 9.81
CA ASP A 853 24.65 3.38 11.08
C ASP A 853 23.41 2.51 11.36
N TRP A 854 23.17 1.52 10.50
CA TRP A 854 22.08 0.56 10.57
C TRP A 854 22.55 -0.83 10.13
N ALA A 855 21.79 -1.86 10.51
CA ALA A 855 22.09 -3.23 10.13
C ALA A 855 21.69 -3.50 8.66
N ASN A 856 22.61 -3.24 7.72
CA ASN A 856 22.47 -3.57 6.30
C ASN A 856 22.56 -5.09 6.04
N ILE A 857 22.51 -5.53 4.77
CA ILE A 857 22.50 -6.97 4.43
C ILE A 857 23.70 -7.74 5.00
N ASN A 858 24.85 -7.10 5.22
CA ASN A 858 26.04 -7.71 5.82
C ASN A 858 25.78 -8.23 7.25
N TRP A 859 24.79 -7.66 7.96
CA TRP A 859 24.42 -8.05 9.31
C TRP A 859 23.45 -9.23 9.38
N TRP A 860 22.94 -9.70 8.27
CA TRP A 860 21.89 -10.72 8.22
C TRP A 860 22.27 -11.97 9.04
N GLU A 861 23.47 -12.48 8.81
CA GLU A 861 23.97 -13.68 9.51
C GLU A 861 24.19 -13.42 11.01
N LEU A 862 24.79 -12.28 11.34
CA LEU A 862 25.10 -11.92 12.72
C LEU A 862 23.84 -11.73 13.56
N LEU A 863 22.81 -11.07 13.02
CA LEU A 863 21.56 -10.87 13.75
C LEU A 863 20.74 -12.17 13.88
N ASN A 864 20.65 -12.97 12.82
CA ASN A 864 19.86 -14.20 12.84
C ASN A 864 20.49 -15.33 13.69
N ARG A 865 21.77 -15.20 14.04
CA ARG A 865 22.51 -16.13 14.91
C ARG A 865 22.91 -15.52 16.25
N ALA A 866 22.19 -14.55 16.71
CA ALA A 866 22.41 -13.88 17.97
C ALA A 866 21.20 -14.00 18.90
N GLN A 867 21.45 -13.79 20.17
CA GLN A 867 20.43 -13.40 21.13
C GLN A 867 20.53 -11.89 21.39
N VAL A 868 19.64 -11.36 22.20
CA VAL A 868 19.75 -10.01 22.75
C VAL A 868 19.93 -10.11 24.28
N ILE A 869 20.56 -9.11 24.85
CA ILE A 869 20.55 -8.85 26.29
C ILE A 869 19.49 -7.76 26.53
N ASN A 870 18.56 -7.99 27.44
CA ASN A 870 17.68 -6.92 27.94
C ASN A 870 18.49 -6.09 28.94
N LEU A 871 18.72 -4.83 28.59
CA LEU A 871 19.58 -3.91 29.34
C LEU A 871 18.86 -3.15 30.45
N CYS A 872 17.74 -3.69 30.97
CA CYS A 872 16.92 -3.04 32.00
C CYS A 872 17.63 -2.81 33.33
N GLU A 873 18.73 -3.50 33.61
CA GLU A 873 19.54 -3.33 34.82
C GLU A 873 20.71 -2.37 34.61
N LEU A 874 20.94 -1.90 33.38
CA LEU A 874 22.00 -0.95 33.08
C LEU A 874 21.49 0.50 33.18
N PRO A 875 22.40 1.44 33.49
CA PRO A 875 22.03 2.86 33.56
C PRO A 875 21.34 3.37 32.29
N ASP A 876 20.42 4.29 32.45
CA ASP A 876 19.66 4.87 31.29
C ASP A 876 20.55 5.51 30.24
N TYR A 877 21.67 6.10 30.64
CA TYR A 877 22.64 6.71 29.72
C TYR A 877 23.41 5.70 28.86
N TYR A 878 23.47 4.42 29.26
CA TYR A 878 24.19 3.44 28.50
C TYR A 878 23.41 3.02 27.27
N GLN A 879 24.07 3.04 26.12
CA GLN A 879 23.56 2.51 24.85
C GLN A 879 24.57 1.51 24.30
N SER A 880 24.07 0.36 23.86
CA SER A 880 24.91 -0.65 23.20
C SER A 880 25.34 -0.15 21.82
N PRO A 881 26.62 -0.29 21.42
CA PRO A 881 27.07 0.03 20.06
C PRO A 881 26.31 -0.75 18.96
N ILE A 882 25.71 -1.86 19.32
CA ILE A 882 24.84 -2.67 18.46
C ILE A 882 23.51 -2.81 19.19
N GLN A 883 22.53 -1.99 18.82
CA GLN A 883 21.25 -1.92 19.51
C GLN A 883 20.11 -2.44 18.63
N PRO A 884 19.68 -3.70 18.81
CA PRO A 884 18.49 -4.23 18.17
C PRO A 884 17.26 -3.40 18.51
N ILE A 885 16.37 -3.22 17.53
CA ILE A 885 15.14 -2.46 17.68
C ILE A 885 14.03 -3.44 18.07
N ASP A 886 13.48 -3.29 19.26
CA ASP A 886 12.34 -4.09 19.71
C ASP A 886 11.04 -3.61 19.05
N THR A 887 10.00 -4.45 19.11
CA THR A 887 8.66 -4.03 18.70
C THR A 887 8.23 -2.78 19.49
N TRP A 888 7.66 -1.81 18.80
CA TRP A 888 7.18 -0.54 19.39
C TRP A 888 6.05 -0.73 20.41
N HIS A 889 5.41 -1.88 20.42
CA HIS A 889 4.41 -2.24 21.42
C HIS A 889 5.01 -2.59 22.81
N VAL A 890 6.32 -2.78 22.91
CA VAL A 890 7.04 -3.08 24.16
C VAL A 890 8.24 -2.16 24.37
N SER A 891 9.05 -1.94 23.33
CA SER A 891 10.21 -1.06 23.30
C SER A 891 11.22 -1.33 24.43
N ARG A 892 11.60 -2.60 24.62
CA ARG A 892 12.65 -2.96 25.58
C ARG A 892 14.00 -2.40 25.14
N LYS A 893 14.83 -2.00 26.08
CA LYS A 893 16.21 -1.58 25.83
C LYS A 893 17.09 -2.80 25.61
N LEU A 894 17.50 -3.03 24.37
CA LEU A 894 18.22 -4.24 23.97
C LEU A 894 19.66 -3.94 23.58
N GLY A 895 20.54 -4.92 23.69
CA GLY A 895 21.91 -4.84 23.19
C GLY A 895 22.45 -6.20 22.75
N MET A 896 23.39 -6.19 21.82
CA MET A 896 24.16 -7.36 21.38
C MET A 896 25.63 -7.26 21.74
N LEU A 897 26.05 -6.11 22.22
CA LEU A 897 27.40 -5.85 22.71
C LEU A 897 27.32 -5.03 23.99
N VAL A 898 28.01 -5.49 25.04
CA VAL A 898 28.15 -4.76 26.31
C VAL A 898 29.61 -4.71 26.68
N GLU A 899 30.13 -3.54 26.97
CA GLU A 899 31.49 -3.34 27.48
C GLU A 899 31.47 -2.67 28.84
N ALA A 900 32.32 -3.11 29.74
CA ALA A 900 32.35 -2.54 31.07
C ALA A 900 33.74 -2.79 31.76
N ARG A 901 34.02 -1.93 32.73
CA ARG A 901 35.00 -2.27 33.78
C ARG A 901 34.35 -3.20 34.78
N CYS A 902 35.05 -4.26 35.16
CA CYS A 902 34.57 -5.16 36.18
C CYS A 902 35.73 -5.52 37.10
N MET A 903 35.56 -5.33 38.39
CA MET A 903 36.65 -5.46 39.38
C MET A 903 37.84 -4.55 39.03
N LYS A 904 39.03 -5.13 38.77
CA LYS A 904 40.21 -4.37 38.28
C LYS A 904 40.41 -4.47 36.76
N GLY A 905 39.65 -5.35 36.09
CA GLY A 905 39.79 -5.66 34.67
C GLY A 905 38.67 -5.04 33.80
N ARG A 906 38.65 -5.48 32.55
CA ARG A 906 37.68 -5.03 31.54
C ARG A 906 37.01 -6.23 30.90
N VAL A 907 35.72 -6.13 30.62
CA VAL A 907 34.93 -7.18 29.97
C VAL A 907 34.24 -6.66 28.74
N LEU A 908 34.26 -7.46 27.70
CA LEU A 908 33.42 -7.27 26.49
C LEU A 908 32.56 -8.51 26.34
N ILE A 909 31.24 -8.31 26.26
CA ILE A 909 30.24 -9.37 26.12
C ILE A 909 29.55 -9.20 24.78
N THR A 910 29.54 -10.26 23.99
CA THR A 910 28.78 -10.26 22.72
C THR A 910 27.86 -11.47 22.65
N THR A 911 26.63 -11.22 22.11
CA THR A 911 25.68 -12.30 21.88
C THR A 911 25.73 -12.83 20.45
N MET A 912 26.57 -12.25 19.59
CA MET A 912 26.80 -12.74 18.24
C MET A 912 27.57 -14.05 18.24
N ASP A 913 27.15 -15.00 17.36
CA ASP A 913 27.95 -16.23 17.17
C ASP A 913 29.21 -15.92 16.34
N VAL A 914 30.27 -15.59 17.01
CA VAL A 914 31.61 -15.31 16.46
C VAL A 914 32.60 -16.43 16.74
N THR A 915 32.14 -17.65 16.98
CA THR A 915 32.98 -18.80 17.36
C THR A 915 32.82 -20.00 16.45
N ASN A 916 31.61 -20.30 15.97
CA ASN A 916 31.34 -21.52 15.23
C ASN A 916 31.56 -21.35 13.71
N HIS A 917 32.17 -22.33 13.07
CA HIS A 917 32.33 -22.47 11.61
C HIS A 917 32.94 -21.24 10.90
N LEU A 918 33.86 -20.53 11.53
CA LEU A 918 34.42 -19.27 11.01
C LEU A 918 35.14 -19.41 9.66
N SER A 919 35.61 -20.61 9.30
CA SER A 919 36.20 -20.84 7.97
C SER A 919 35.23 -20.63 6.79
N ARG A 920 33.93 -20.79 7.03
CA ARG A 920 32.85 -20.62 6.05
C ARG A 920 32.04 -19.33 6.24
N ARG A 921 32.17 -18.70 7.41
CA ARG A 921 31.39 -17.53 7.81
C ARG A 921 32.31 -16.31 7.86
N HIS A 922 32.53 -15.73 6.69
CA HIS A 922 33.49 -14.62 6.51
C HIS A 922 33.13 -13.39 7.34
N VAL A 923 31.82 -13.06 7.44
CA VAL A 923 31.33 -11.92 8.23
C VAL A 923 31.58 -12.14 9.72
N ALA A 924 31.22 -13.32 10.26
CA ALA A 924 31.45 -13.66 11.66
C ALA A 924 32.93 -13.73 11.98
N ARG A 925 33.76 -14.26 11.09
CA ARG A 925 35.21 -14.27 11.19
C ARG A 925 35.79 -12.85 11.29
N GLN A 926 35.32 -11.95 10.43
CA GLN A 926 35.74 -10.54 10.45
C GLN A 926 35.29 -9.83 11.72
N MET A 927 34.05 -10.07 12.17
CA MET A 927 33.57 -9.49 13.43
C MET A 927 34.40 -9.97 14.62
N ARG A 928 34.77 -11.27 14.70
CA ARG A 928 35.67 -11.76 15.73
C ARG A 928 37.01 -11.04 15.67
N GLN A 929 37.56 -10.85 14.48
CA GLN A 929 38.84 -10.15 14.34
C GLN A 929 38.74 -8.69 14.82
N ALA A 930 37.64 -8.01 14.48
CA ALA A 930 37.38 -6.65 14.92
C ALA A 930 37.24 -6.53 16.44
N LEU A 931 36.55 -7.48 17.10
CA LEU A 931 36.45 -7.55 18.56
C LEU A 931 37.84 -7.69 19.22
N LEU A 932 38.67 -8.60 18.73
CA LEU A 932 40.02 -8.83 19.27
C LEU A 932 40.95 -7.64 19.05
N ALA A 933 40.91 -7.05 17.86
CA ALA A 933 41.66 -5.86 17.51
C ALA A 933 41.25 -4.64 18.37
N TYR A 934 39.96 -4.49 18.61
CA TYR A 934 39.44 -3.44 19.49
C TYR A 934 39.90 -3.61 20.92
N MET A 935 39.76 -4.83 21.50
CA MET A 935 40.17 -5.12 22.89
C MET A 935 41.68 -4.96 23.12
N THR A 936 42.50 -5.16 22.09
CA THR A 936 43.97 -4.98 22.19
C THR A 936 44.42 -3.55 21.89
N SER A 937 43.53 -2.68 21.48
CA SER A 937 43.83 -1.29 21.17
C SER A 937 43.73 -0.38 22.39
N ASN A 938 44.28 0.83 22.28
CA ASN A 938 44.14 1.87 23.30
C ASN A 938 42.72 2.44 23.38
N ASP A 939 41.87 2.17 22.36
CA ASP A 939 40.49 2.63 22.32
C ASP A 939 39.57 1.82 23.26
N PHE A 940 39.96 0.62 23.65
CA PHE A 940 39.18 -0.19 24.58
C PHE A 940 39.25 0.40 26.00
N GLN A 941 38.40 1.40 26.24
CA GLN A 941 38.31 2.13 27.51
C GLN A 941 36.84 2.22 27.97
N PRO A 942 36.24 1.11 28.40
CA PRO A 942 34.84 1.13 28.85
C PRO A 942 34.62 2.16 29.95
N GLN A 943 33.59 2.99 29.77
CA GLN A 943 33.24 4.07 30.71
C GLN A 943 32.33 3.55 31.84
N MET A 944 31.51 2.54 31.56
CA MET A 944 30.61 1.95 32.51
C MET A 944 31.33 0.92 33.40
N SER A 945 30.95 0.84 34.64
CA SER A 945 31.41 -0.22 35.59
C SER A 945 30.24 -1.14 35.95
N LEU A 946 30.46 -2.43 35.87
CA LEU A 946 29.49 -3.45 36.29
C LEU A 946 30.07 -4.35 37.39
N THR A 947 29.19 -4.81 38.26
CA THR A 947 29.53 -5.85 39.22
C THR A 947 29.52 -7.23 38.57
N THR A 948 30.22 -8.19 39.16
CA THR A 948 30.12 -9.61 38.73
C THR A 948 28.68 -10.14 38.86
N GLU A 949 27.93 -9.64 39.82
CA GLU A 949 26.50 -9.97 40.00
C GLU A 949 25.64 -9.49 38.83
N THR A 950 25.78 -8.22 38.44
CA THR A 950 25.05 -7.68 37.29
C THR A 950 25.36 -8.44 36.01
N ILE A 951 26.64 -8.78 35.79
CA ILE A 951 27.03 -9.59 34.62
C ILE A 951 26.45 -11.01 34.73
N SER A 952 26.46 -11.62 35.93
CA SER A 952 25.87 -12.94 36.15
C SER A 952 24.35 -12.96 35.85
N HIS A 953 23.64 -11.84 36.11
CA HIS A 953 22.23 -11.74 35.84
C HIS A 953 21.90 -11.91 34.33
N PHE A 954 22.79 -11.56 33.42
CA PHE A 954 22.58 -11.81 31.98
C PHE A 954 22.40 -13.31 31.67
N PHE A 955 22.97 -14.18 32.51
CA PHE A 955 22.96 -15.62 32.31
C PHE A 955 22.01 -16.38 33.26
N THR A 956 21.55 -15.77 34.34
CA THR A 956 20.79 -16.45 35.39
C THR A 956 19.40 -15.88 35.62
N LYS A 957 19.19 -14.59 35.33
CA LYS A 957 17.94 -13.89 35.59
C LYS A 957 17.06 -13.88 34.35
N GLN A 958 15.78 -14.07 34.55
CA GLN A 958 14.79 -13.84 33.48
C GLN A 958 14.19 -12.45 33.63
N ALA A 959 14.04 -11.73 32.52
CA ALA A 959 13.25 -10.51 32.51
C ALA A 959 11.78 -10.82 32.83
N ALA A 960 11.09 -9.85 33.42
CA ALA A 960 9.65 -9.95 33.59
C ALA A 960 9.00 -10.17 32.21
N LYS A 961 8.30 -11.29 32.07
CA LYS A 961 7.65 -11.63 30.83
C LYS A 961 6.57 -10.60 30.55
N VAL A 962 6.70 -9.87 29.43
CA VAL A 962 5.63 -9.01 28.94
C VAL A 962 4.65 -9.90 28.20
N ASP A 963 3.59 -10.31 28.89
CA ASP A 963 2.54 -11.09 28.26
C ASP A 963 1.64 -10.15 27.45
N MET A 964 1.84 -10.14 26.13
CA MET A 964 0.95 -9.42 25.20
C MET A 964 -0.39 -10.15 25.02
N TYR A 965 -0.52 -11.38 25.55
CA TYR A 965 -1.70 -12.21 25.49
C TYR A 965 -2.08 -12.68 26.87
N THR A 966 -3.34 -12.54 27.21
CA THR A 966 -3.89 -13.17 28.41
C THR A 966 -4.50 -14.52 28.07
N LYS A 967 -4.67 -15.38 29.08
CA LYS A 967 -5.41 -16.64 28.94
C LYS A 967 -6.85 -16.44 28.43
N ASP A 968 -7.40 -15.27 28.68
CA ASP A 968 -8.77 -14.88 28.31
C ASP A 968 -8.86 -14.23 26.92
N SER A 969 -7.73 -14.14 26.17
CA SER A 969 -7.75 -13.71 24.79
C SER A 969 -8.59 -14.69 23.95
N PRO A 970 -9.47 -14.22 23.07
CA PRO A 970 -10.16 -15.08 22.11
C PRO A 970 -9.17 -15.97 21.35
N ASP A 971 -9.54 -17.22 21.09
CA ASP A 971 -8.62 -18.20 20.50
C ASP A 971 -8.18 -17.82 19.08
N GLU A 972 -9.02 -17.09 18.35
CA GLU A 972 -8.68 -16.51 17.04
C GLU A 972 -7.61 -15.43 17.11
N LEU A 973 -7.46 -14.75 18.26
CA LEU A 973 -6.45 -13.71 18.50
C LEU A 973 -5.16 -14.28 19.14
N LYS A 974 -5.18 -15.51 19.61
CA LYS A 974 -4.00 -16.16 20.14
C LYS A 974 -3.09 -16.66 19.00
N PRO A 975 -1.78 -16.48 19.09
CA PRO A 975 -0.88 -17.07 18.12
C PRO A 975 -1.06 -18.59 18.15
N LYS A 976 -1.42 -19.16 17.02
CA LYS A 976 -1.38 -20.62 16.85
C LYS A 976 0.09 -21.03 16.74
N ILE A 977 0.77 -21.06 17.86
CA ILE A 977 2.12 -21.63 17.94
C ILE A 977 1.94 -23.15 17.79
N LYS A 978 2.37 -23.67 16.65
CA LYS A 978 2.58 -25.11 16.47
C LYS A 978 3.98 -25.46 17.01
#